data_21db7f1bfc2de94e99b3ea27d39a2f21
#
_entry.id   21db7f1bfc2de94e99b3ea27d39a2f21
#
_cell.length_a   1.000
_cell.length_b   1.000
_cell.length_c   1.000
_cell.angle_alpha   90.00
_cell.angle_beta   90.00
_cell.angle_gamma   90.00
#
_symmetry.space_group_name_H-M   'P 1'
#
loop_
_entity.id
_entity.type
_entity.pdbx_description
1 polymer ?
#
loop_
_entity_poly.entity_id
_entity_poly.type
_entity_poly.pdbx_seq_one_letter_code
_entity_poly.pdbx_strand_id
1 'polypeptide(L)'
;KTNKMILPISIKETASKTIYRKSPKSEKTIIEGMNSNGIEEFFNTGDMLGTILTDVFSDVNIYDDDIRLLQRRFVSPIGRGAISFYKFYLMDTLMVDKQECVHLTFVPQNSQDFGFTGHLYVVKDSTYAVKKAIMNLPKKTGVNFVENLDIVQQFEQLPDSNWVLTDDDMTVELALMKGIQGLEVQRTTKYSDYKFDEIEPRLFRLKGNVIKEANMLAKSDEYWAKVRQVPLTKKESSMDVFMNRIEQIPGFKYVIFGAKALIENFVETGSKKHPSKFDFGPINTMITSNYVNGTRFRLSGMTTGNLHPHWSFSGYGAYGTRDKKWFYSGQAAYSFNKREYVLWEFPKHYLAFQYTYDVMSPMDKYLATDKDNMFVGWKWTTVDQMSYMRDATLTYELETNTGFSVKAMARHRNDQPAGMLQYWKNNGTTPGEWDEKNTLVHDITTTELGLTLRYAPGETFVNTKQRRVPVSLDAPTFTLSHTVGLKGVLGGEYNFNLTEASIRKRFWFGSWGKLDITARAGAQWNTVPFPLLNLPMANLSYITQNNESFNLIDNMEFLNDRYASLALSYDMNGKLFNRIPLIKKLKWREMFRIRGMWGTLTDKNNPYKSSNSDLFLFPMRDGMPTSHVMGHTPYVEASVGIYNIFKLLHIEYVRRLTYTDIPGVKKGGVRFMILMIF
;
A
#
# COMPACT_ATOMS: atom_id res chain seq x y z
N LYS A 1 7.24 -5.03 -36.64
CA LYS A 1 7.55 -6.33 -35.98
C LYS A 1 9.08 -6.41 -35.86
N THR A 2 9.57 -6.17 -34.63
CA THR A 2 10.98 -6.37 -34.30
C THR A 2 11.28 -7.87 -34.31
N ASN A 3 12.34 -8.31 -34.99
CA ASN A 3 12.84 -9.69 -35.00
C ASN A 3 13.47 -10.11 -33.65
N LYS A 4 12.86 -9.74 -32.53
CA LYS A 4 13.29 -10.19 -31.21
C LYS A 4 12.84 -11.63 -31.01
N MET A 5 13.75 -12.50 -30.61
CA MET A 5 13.40 -13.85 -30.20
C MET A 5 12.71 -13.80 -28.85
N ILE A 6 11.37 -13.86 -28.81
CA ILE A 6 10.57 -13.89 -27.60
C ILE A 6 10.35 -15.35 -27.24
N LEU A 7 10.68 -15.69 -25.99
CA LEU A 7 10.43 -17.01 -25.41
C LEU A 7 9.23 -16.86 -24.46
N PRO A 8 8.11 -17.54 -24.73
CA PRO A 8 6.99 -17.55 -23.80
C PRO A 8 7.40 -18.26 -22.50
N ILE A 9 7.18 -17.61 -21.37
CA ILE A 9 7.50 -18.13 -20.03
C ILE A 9 6.26 -18.42 -19.22
N SER A 10 5.12 -17.82 -19.58
CA SER A 10 3.81 -18.05 -18.97
C SER A 10 2.70 -17.72 -19.96
N ILE A 11 1.64 -18.50 -19.94
CA ILE A 11 0.40 -18.25 -20.68
C ILE A 11 -0.76 -18.43 -19.73
N LYS A 12 -1.70 -17.49 -19.81
CA LYS A 12 -2.96 -17.56 -19.07
C LYS A 12 -4.12 -17.29 -20.02
N GLU A 13 -5.06 -18.20 -20.06
CA GLU A 13 -6.32 -18.05 -20.77
C GLU A 13 -7.44 -17.89 -19.76
N THR A 14 -8.34 -16.96 -20.01
CA THR A 14 -9.50 -16.74 -19.14
C THR A 14 -10.75 -16.54 -20.00
N ALA A 15 -11.79 -17.31 -19.71
CA ALA A 15 -13.13 -17.08 -20.24
C ALA A 15 -13.99 -16.50 -19.13
N SER A 16 -14.59 -15.34 -19.36
CA SER A 16 -15.36 -14.64 -18.34
C SER A 16 -16.61 -13.97 -18.93
N LYS A 17 -17.58 -13.74 -18.06
CA LYS A 17 -18.78 -12.95 -18.36
C LYS A 17 -18.76 -11.70 -17.50
N THR A 18 -18.82 -10.53 -18.13
CA THR A 18 -18.89 -9.24 -17.43
C THR A 18 -20.31 -8.72 -17.42
N ILE A 19 -20.77 -8.31 -16.26
CA ILE A 19 -22.08 -7.72 -16.03
C ILE A 19 -21.86 -6.27 -15.59
N TYR A 20 -22.40 -5.34 -16.35
CA TYR A 20 -22.22 -3.92 -16.12
C TYR A 20 -23.56 -3.21 -15.92
N ARG A 21 -23.61 -2.27 -14.98
CA ARG A 21 -24.71 -1.34 -14.76
C ARG A 21 -24.18 0.08 -14.62
N LYS A 22 -24.78 1.01 -15.38
CA LYS A 22 -24.34 2.42 -15.41
C LYS A 22 -24.75 3.19 -14.15
N SER A 23 -25.96 2.97 -13.62
CA SER A 23 -26.48 3.72 -12.47
C SER A 23 -27.24 2.82 -11.49
N PRO A 24 -26.83 2.73 -10.20
CA PRO A 24 -25.52 3.11 -9.72
C PRO A 24 -24.42 2.27 -10.40
N LYS A 25 -23.28 2.90 -10.72
CA LYS A 25 -22.19 2.21 -11.44
C LYS A 25 -21.76 0.96 -10.68
N SER A 26 -21.87 -0.18 -11.33
CA SER A 26 -21.45 -1.48 -10.77
C SER A 26 -21.04 -2.41 -11.90
N GLU A 27 -19.94 -3.12 -11.68
CA GLU A 27 -19.40 -4.09 -12.60
C GLU A 27 -19.02 -5.36 -11.85
N LYS A 28 -19.35 -6.51 -12.44
CA LYS A 28 -19.03 -7.83 -11.91
C LYS A 28 -18.48 -8.69 -13.03
N THR A 29 -17.33 -9.30 -12.82
CA THR A 29 -16.73 -10.26 -13.75
C THR A 29 -16.84 -11.67 -13.16
N ILE A 30 -17.49 -12.56 -13.84
CA ILE A 30 -17.62 -13.98 -13.48
C ILE A 30 -16.65 -14.76 -14.33
N ILE A 31 -15.62 -15.35 -13.71
CA ILE A 31 -14.65 -16.22 -14.38
C ILE A 31 -15.24 -17.63 -14.47
N GLU A 32 -15.62 -18.01 -15.69
CA GLU A 32 -16.22 -19.32 -15.99
C GLU A 32 -15.15 -20.39 -16.26
N GLY A 33 -14.04 -20.01 -16.89
CA GLY A 33 -12.92 -20.90 -17.19
C GLY A 33 -11.57 -20.17 -17.06
N MET A 34 -10.58 -20.87 -16.54
CA MET A 34 -9.21 -20.38 -16.47
C MET A 34 -8.25 -21.53 -16.74
N ASN A 35 -7.33 -21.32 -17.67
CA ASN A 35 -6.24 -22.21 -17.97
C ASN A 35 -4.93 -21.45 -17.86
N SER A 36 -3.94 -22.02 -17.22
CA SER A 36 -2.69 -21.35 -16.94
C SER A 36 -1.54 -22.32 -17.02
N ASN A 37 -0.50 -21.94 -17.76
CA ASN A 37 0.65 -22.77 -18.06
C ASN A 37 1.95 -21.95 -18.00
N GLY A 38 3.02 -22.52 -17.44
CA GLY A 38 4.32 -21.87 -17.33
C GLY A 38 4.74 -21.48 -15.93
N ILE A 39 5.65 -20.48 -15.83
CA ILE A 39 6.22 -20.02 -14.55
C ILE A 39 5.23 -19.05 -13.84
N GLU A 40 4.01 -19.47 -13.60
CA GLU A 40 3.03 -18.63 -12.91
C GLU A 40 3.46 -18.20 -11.51
N GLU A 41 4.17 -19.07 -10.81
CA GLU A 41 4.65 -18.78 -9.45
C GLU A 41 5.58 -17.56 -9.38
N PHE A 42 6.29 -17.25 -10.49
CA PHE A 42 7.13 -16.04 -10.57
C PHE A 42 6.32 -14.75 -10.63
N PHE A 43 5.14 -14.80 -11.22
CA PHE A 43 4.35 -13.61 -11.50
C PHE A 43 3.35 -13.26 -10.40
N ASN A 44 3.03 -14.22 -9.54
CA ASN A 44 2.16 -13.97 -8.38
C ASN A 44 2.93 -13.49 -7.14
N THR A 45 4.24 -13.31 -7.27
CA THR A 45 5.15 -13.07 -6.18
C THR A 45 5.83 -11.71 -6.31
N GLY A 46 5.69 -10.90 -5.32
CA GLY A 46 6.36 -9.62 -5.17
C GLY A 46 5.55 -8.41 -5.63
N ASP A 47 5.78 -7.35 -4.87
CA ASP A 47 5.03 -6.11 -4.92
C ASP A 47 5.01 -5.41 -6.27
N MET A 48 6.14 -5.45 -6.97
CA MET A 48 6.34 -4.74 -8.22
C MET A 48 5.69 -5.48 -9.38
N LEU A 49 6.03 -6.76 -9.51
CA LEU A 49 5.52 -7.55 -10.63
C LEU A 49 4.01 -7.77 -10.51
N GLY A 50 3.51 -8.04 -9.30
CA GLY A 50 2.08 -8.14 -9.03
C GLY A 50 1.33 -6.84 -9.36
N THR A 51 1.91 -5.69 -9.06
CA THR A 51 1.33 -4.38 -9.41
C THR A 51 1.31 -4.16 -10.92
N ILE A 52 2.42 -4.44 -11.61
CA ILE A 52 2.49 -4.33 -13.09
C ILE A 52 1.45 -5.23 -13.74
N LEU A 53 1.40 -6.49 -13.32
CA LEU A 53 0.45 -7.44 -13.89
C LEU A 53 -0.99 -7.03 -13.61
N THR A 54 -1.29 -6.51 -12.43
CA THR A 54 -2.62 -5.98 -12.09
C THR A 54 -2.99 -4.83 -13.03
N ASP A 55 -2.07 -3.91 -13.28
CA ASP A 55 -2.30 -2.77 -14.18
C ASP A 55 -2.41 -3.22 -15.64
N VAL A 56 -1.58 -4.17 -16.09
CA VAL A 56 -1.66 -4.74 -17.46
C VAL A 56 -2.96 -5.55 -17.66
N PHE A 57 -3.48 -6.14 -16.60
CA PHE A 57 -4.75 -6.88 -16.66
C PHE A 57 -5.97 -6.03 -16.31
N SER A 58 -5.80 -4.73 -16.01
CA SER A 58 -6.94 -3.81 -15.84
C SER A 58 -7.50 -3.37 -17.20
N ASP A 59 -8.82 -3.18 -17.24
CA ASP A 59 -9.48 -2.73 -18.45
C ASP A 59 -9.15 -1.25 -18.72
N VAL A 60 -8.89 -0.94 -20.00
CA VAL A 60 -8.66 0.40 -20.50
C VAL A 60 -9.92 0.89 -21.20
N ASN A 61 -10.45 2.02 -20.77
CA ASN A 61 -11.59 2.66 -21.42
C ASN A 61 -11.17 4.03 -21.94
N ILE A 62 -11.06 4.18 -23.26
CA ILE A 62 -10.69 5.46 -23.89
C ILE A 62 -11.77 6.54 -23.73
N TYR A 63 -13.01 6.17 -23.42
CA TYR A 63 -14.12 7.11 -23.21
C TYR A 63 -14.14 7.71 -21.80
N ASP A 64 -13.29 7.23 -20.88
CA ASP A 64 -13.05 7.92 -19.61
C ASP A 64 -12.15 9.15 -19.84
N ASP A 65 -12.27 10.17 -19.00
CA ASP A 65 -11.41 11.37 -19.10
C ASP A 65 -9.93 11.05 -18.91
N ASP A 66 -9.64 10.12 -18.00
CA ASP A 66 -8.29 9.64 -17.69
C ASP A 66 -8.21 8.11 -17.74
N ILE A 67 -7.21 7.60 -18.41
CA ILE A 67 -6.82 6.18 -18.43
C ILE A 67 -5.89 5.92 -17.24
N ARG A 68 -6.25 4.96 -16.39
CA ARG A 68 -5.44 4.57 -15.22
C ARG A 68 -4.59 3.36 -15.55
N LEU A 69 -3.29 3.57 -15.60
CA LEU A 69 -2.30 2.52 -15.84
C LEU A 69 -1.02 2.79 -15.04
N LEU A 70 -0.36 1.75 -14.57
CA LEU A 70 0.95 1.84 -13.90
C LEU A 70 0.92 2.82 -12.72
N GLN A 71 -0.17 2.78 -11.93
CA GLN A 71 -0.43 3.68 -10.79
C GLN A 71 -0.46 5.17 -11.14
N ARG A 72 -0.66 5.49 -12.44
CA ARG A 72 -0.73 6.85 -12.97
C ARG A 72 -2.03 7.09 -13.70
N ARG A 73 -2.31 8.37 -13.90
CA ARG A 73 -3.38 8.82 -14.78
C ARG A 73 -2.77 9.42 -16.03
N PHE A 74 -3.24 8.93 -17.17
CA PHE A 74 -2.94 9.43 -18.49
C PHE A 74 -4.20 10.07 -19.05
N VAL A 75 -4.09 11.28 -19.56
CA VAL A 75 -5.22 11.94 -20.21
C VAL A 75 -5.66 11.10 -21.42
N SER A 76 -6.94 10.75 -21.50
CA SER A 76 -7.45 10.06 -22.68
C SER A 76 -7.42 10.96 -23.91
N PRO A 77 -7.07 10.45 -25.11
CA PRO A 77 -7.05 11.24 -26.32
C PRO A 77 -8.44 11.74 -26.76
N ILE A 78 -9.52 11.22 -26.20
CA ILE A 78 -10.90 11.70 -26.45
C ILE A 78 -11.60 12.21 -25.17
N GLY A 79 -10.87 12.27 -24.03
CA GLY A 79 -11.36 12.84 -22.78
C GLY A 79 -11.52 14.35 -22.83
N ARG A 80 -12.25 14.92 -21.88
CA ARG A 80 -12.52 16.38 -21.81
C ARG A 80 -11.25 17.23 -21.78
N GLY A 81 -10.15 16.72 -21.25
CA GLY A 81 -8.85 17.37 -21.20
C GLY A 81 -7.99 17.23 -22.47
N ALA A 82 -8.42 16.45 -23.45
CA ALA A 82 -7.61 16.07 -24.60
C ALA A 82 -7.08 17.26 -25.40
N ILE A 83 -7.94 18.23 -25.75
CA ILE A 83 -7.56 19.38 -26.60
C ILE A 83 -6.48 20.25 -25.93
N SER A 84 -6.50 20.40 -24.62
CA SER A 84 -5.50 21.17 -23.87
C SER A 84 -4.19 20.39 -23.67
N PHE A 85 -4.21 19.07 -23.81
CA PHE A 85 -3.09 18.19 -23.54
C PHE A 85 -2.39 17.66 -24.78
N TYR A 86 -3.15 17.36 -25.86
CA TYR A 86 -2.64 16.82 -27.12
C TYR A 86 -2.72 17.83 -28.27
N LYS A 87 -1.83 17.65 -29.25
CA LYS A 87 -1.95 18.19 -30.59
C LYS A 87 -2.50 17.11 -31.50
N PHE A 88 -3.51 17.44 -32.27
CA PHE A 88 -4.13 16.55 -33.24
C PHE A 88 -3.76 16.99 -34.65
N TYR A 89 -3.48 16.01 -35.48
CA TYR A 89 -3.19 16.21 -36.91
C TYR A 89 -4.16 15.36 -37.72
N LEU A 90 -4.90 16.01 -38.59
CA LEU A 90 -5.73 15.34 -39.57
C LEU A 90 -4.79 14.79 -40.67
N MET A 91 -4.83 13.48 -40.88
CA MET A 91 -3.96 12.80 -41.86
C MET A 91 -4.69 12.59 -43.17
N ASP A 92 -5.70 11.73 -43.17
CA ASP A 92 -6.47 11.34 -44.35
C ASP A 92 -7.85 10.83 -43.98
N THR A 93 -8.62 10.44 -44.98
CA THR A 93 -9.89 9.72 -44.81
C THR A 93 -9.75 8.39 -45.53
N LEU A 94 -10.02 7.29 -44.82
CA LEU A 94 -9.84 5.96 -45.36
C LEU A 94 -10.97 5.00 -44.91
N MET A 95 -11.09 3.89 -45.60
CA MET A 95 -12.05 2.85 -45.25
C MET A 95 -11.48 1.90 -44.22
N VAL A 96 -12.15 1.76 -43.08
CA VAL A 96 -11.84 0.76 -42.03
C VAL A 96 -13.07 -0.14 -41.90
N ASP A 97 -12.93 -1.43 -42.15
CA ASP A 97 -14.00 -2.43 -42.08
C ASP A 97 -15.32 -1.94 -42.76
N LYS A 98 -15.20 -1.43 -43.97
CA LYS A 98 -16.30 -0.91 -44.83
C LYS A 98 -16.96 0.39 -44.31
N GLN A 99 -16.40 1.06 -43.31
CA GLN A 99 -16.85 2.38 -42.83
C GLN A 99 -15.82 3.45 -43.21
N GLU A 100 -16.29 4.60 -43.71
CA GLU A 100 -15.45 5.76 -43.97
C GLU A 100 -15.04 6.40 -42.64
N CYS A 101 -13.72 6.46 -42.39
CA CYS A 101 -13.17 6.99 -41.14
C CYS A 101 -12.19 8.14 -41.41
N VAL A 102 -12.24 9.15 -40.57
CA VAL A 102 -11.25 10.21 -40.49
C VAL A 102 -10.10 9.71 -39.62
N HIS A 103 -8.89 9.71 -40.18
CA HIS A 103 -7.68 9.33 -39.50
C HIS A 103 -7.02 10.55 -38.83
N LEU A 104 -6.93 10.52 -37.52
CA LEU A 104 -6.27 11.54 -36.70
C LEU A 104 -5.02 10.94 -36.05
N THR A 105 -3.91 11.66 -36.09
CA THR A 105 -2.74 11.39 -35.26
C THR A 105 -2.71 12.37 -34.10
N PHE A 106 -2.34 11.90 -32.91
CA PHE A 106 -2.24 12.73 -31.73
C PHE A 106 -0.91 12.54 -31.00
N VAL A 107 -0.37 13.62 -30.44
CA VAL A 107 0.86 13.63 -29.63
C VAL A 107 0.70 14.62 -28.48
N PRO A 108 1.29 14.38 -27.29
CA PRO A 108 1.29 15.34 -26.21
C PRO A 108 1.91 16.67 -26.63
N GLN A 109 1.37 17.80 -26.18
CA GLN A 109 1.94 19.13 -26.46
C GLN A 109 3.39 19.24 -25.97
N ASN A 110 3.68 18.60 -24.82
CA ASN A 110 5.03 18.41 -24.32
C ASN A 110 5.37 16.92 -24.32
N SER A 111 6.38 16.53 -25.08
CA SER A 111 6.81 15.13 -25.25
C SER A 111 7.34 14.45 -23.96
N GLN A 112 7.52 15.21 -22.88
CA GLN A 112 7.96 14.70 -21.57
C GLN A 112 6.78 14.51 -20.60
N ASP A 113 5.59 15.01 -20.94
CA ASP A 113 4.40 14.80 -20.13
C ASP A 113 3.92 13.35 -20.27
N PHE A 114 3.29 12.83 -19.22
CA PHE A 114 2.74 11.48 -19.23
C PHE A 114 1.49 11.41 -20.11
N GLY A 115 1.69 11.09 -21.38
CA GLY A 115 0.62 11.00 -22.35
C GLY A 115 0.97 10.01 -23.46
N PHE A 116 -0.05 9.55 -24.14
CA PHE A 116 0.09 8.65 -25.29
C PHE A 116 0.40 9.43 -26.56
N THR A 117 1.03 8.75 -27.50
CA THR A 117 1.05 9.14 -28.90
C THR A 117 0.27 8.09 -29.68
N GLY A 118 -0.35 8.44 -30.79
CA GLY A 118 -1.05 7.40 -31.54
C GLY A 118 -2.00 7.90 -32.61
N HIS A 119 -2.93 7.03 -32.96
CA HIS A 119 -3.87 7.22 -34.05
C HIS A 119 -5.29 6.94 -33.61
N LEU A 120 -6.23 7.75 -34.06
CA LEU A 120 -7.66 7.56 -33.92
C LEU A 120 -8.31 7.45 -35.29
N TYR A 121 -9.17 6.49 -35.47
CA TYR A 121 -9.99 6.31 -36.65
C TYR A 121 -11.43 6.58 -36.24
N VAL A 122 -11.94 7.76 -36.61
CA VAL A 122 -13.27 8.26 -36.21
C VAL A 122 -14.21 8.11 -37.37
N VAL A 123 -15.34 7.45 -37.16
CA VAL A 123 -16.35 7.26 -38.24
C VAL A 123 -16.88 8.59 -38.70
N LYS A 124 -16.92 8.79 -40.01
CA LYS A 124 -17.37 10.03 -40.65
C LYS A 124 -18.90 10.00 -40.86
N ASP A 125 -19.61 9.93 -39.75
CA ASP A 125 -21.08 10.00 -39.72
C ASP A 125 -21.56 10.93 -38.59
N SER A 126 -22.84 10.95 -38.30
CA SER A 126 -23.41 11.79 -37.23
C SER A 126 -23.02 11.35 -35.81
N THR A 127 -22.46 10.15 -35.63
CA THR A 127 -22.06 9.61 -34.32
C THR A 127 -20.65 10.02 -33.92
N TYR A 128 -19.77 10.24 -34.89
CA TYR A 128 -18.33 10.47 -34.68
C TYR A 128 -17.69 9.43 -33.73
N ALA A 129 -18.18 8.20 -33.78
CA ALA A 129 -17.68 7.13 -32.93
C ALA A 129 -16.24 6.75 -33.28
N VAL A 130 -15.46 6.33 -32.32
CA VAL A 130 -14.13 5.79 -32.56
C VAL A 130 -14.27 4.35 -33.04
N LYS A 131 -13.86 4.08 -34.27
CA LYS A 131 -13.82 2.72 -34.84
C LYS A 131 -12.58 1.96 -34.36
N LYS A 132 -11.43 2.67 -34.28
CA LYS A 132 -10.16 2.11 -33.83
C LYS A 132 -9.31 3.15 -33.17
N ALA A 133 -8.70 2.78 -32.06
CA ALA A 133 -7.71 3.57 -31.36
C ALA A 133 -6.40 2.81 -31.23
N ILE A 134 -5.30 3.46 -31.57
CA ILE A 134 -3.94 2.95 -31.37
C ILE A 134 -3.22 3.94 -30.48
N MET A 135 -2.82 3.50 -29.29
CA MET A 135 -2.16 4.33 -28.28
C MET A 135 -0.81 3.71 -27.93
N ASN A 136 0.23 4.50 -28.06
CA ASN A 136 1.60 4.11 -27.74
C ASN A 136 2.15 5.01 -26.63
N LEU A 137 2.78 4.41 -25.64
CA LEU A 137 3.51 5.13 -24.60
C LEU A 137 5.01 4.93 -24.82
N PRO A 138 5.67 5.87 -25.53
CA PRO A 138 7.07 5.69 -25.88
C PRO A 138 7.99 5.88 -24.66
N LYS A 139 9.14 5.24 -24.67
CA LYS A 139 10.20 5.34 -23.65
C LYS A 139 10.53 6.78 -23.24
N LYS A 140 10.31 7.74 -24.12
CA LYS A 140 10.57 9.19 -23.88
C LYS A 140 9.68 9.78 -22.79
N THR A 141 8.49 9.24 -22.54
CA THR A 141 7.55 9.72 -21.53
C THR A 141 8.06 9.56 -20.10
N GLY A 142 9.13 8.78 -19.91
CA GLY A 142 9.78 8.68 -18.60
C GLY A 142 9.10 7.79 -17.58
N VAL A 143 8.11 6.99 -17.98
CA VAL A 143 7.56 5.94 -17.12
C VAL A 143 8.66 4.91 -16.85
N ASN A 144 8.89 4.60 -15.56
CA ASN A 144 9.97 3.71 -15.19
C ASN A 144 9.69 2.28 -15.60
N PHE A 145 10.74 1.53 -15.88
CA PHE A 145 10.70 0.13 -16.24
C PHE A 145 9.95 -0.20 -17.54
N VAL A 146 9.20 0.73 -18.10
CA VAL A 146 8.47 0.56 -19.36
C VAL A 146 9.37 1.05 -20.51
N GLU A 147 9.69 0.13 -21.43
CA GLU A 147 10.40 0.46 -22.67
C GLU A 147 9.41 0.83 -23.77
N ASN A 148 8.30 0.13 -23.83
CA ASN A 148 7.18 0.38 -24.71
C ASN A 148 5.87 -0.12 -24.10
N LEU A 149 4.78 0.56 -24.40
CA LEU A 149 3.43 0.11 -24.11
C LEU A 149 2.55 0.49 -25.28
N ASP A 150 1.94 -0.50 -25.89
CA ASP A 150 1.02 -0.36 -27.01
C ASP A 150 -0.37 -0.85 -26.58
N ILE A 151 -1.39 -0.07 -26.91
CA ILE A 151 -2.79 -0.44 -26.71
C ILE A 151 -3.49 -0.25 -28.06
N VAL A 152 -4.19 -1.28 -28.51
CA VAL A 152 -5.00 -1.24 -29.71
C VAL A 152 -6.41 -1.66 -29.37
N GLN A 153 -7.37 -0.76 -29.54
CA GLN A 153 -8.77 -1.03 -29.31
C GLN A 153 -9.56 -0.92 -30.61
N GLN A 154 -10.49 -1.85 -30.82
CA GLN A 154 -11.41 -1.83 -31.96
C GLN A 154 -12.85 -1.87 -31.44
N PHE A 155 -13.69 -1.10 -32.11
CA PHE A 155 -15.11 -0.96 -31.74
C PHE A 155 -15.98 -1.30 -32.95
N GLU A 156 -17.11 -1.90 -32.69
CA GLU A 156 -18.11 -2.22 -33.71
C GLU A 156 -19.48 -1.69 -33.33
N GLN A 157 -20.25 -1.33 -34.35
CA GLN A 157 -21.64 -0.96 -34.17
C GLN A 157 -22.51 -2.22 -34.29
N LEU A 158 -23.24 -2.50 -33.25
CA LEU A 158 -24.22 -3.60 -33.23
C LEU A 158 -25.47 -3.24 -34.05
N PRO A 159 -26.30 -4.24 -34.42
CA PRO A 159 -27.55 -4.00 -35.16
C PRO A 159 -28.52 -3.04 -34.48
N ASP A 160 -28.47 -2.91 -33.16
CA ASP A 160 -29.26 -1.98 -32.34
C ASP A 160 -28.64 -0.56 -32.27
N SER A 161 -27.64 -0.27 -33.12
CA SER A 161 -26.91 0.99 -33.22
C SER A 161 -26.00 1.33 -32.03
N ASN A 162 -25.84 0.45 -31.05
CA ASN A 162 -24.86 0.63 -29.95
C ASN A 162 -23.44 0.34 -30.45
N TRP A 163 -22.48 1.19 -30.04
CA TRP A 163 -21.06 0.97 -30.25
C TRP A 163 -20.49 0.20 -29.07
N VAL A 164 -19.77 -0.88 -29.33
CA VAL A 164 -19.16 -1.76 -28.34
C VAL A 164 -17.70 -2.03 -28.64
N LEU A 165 -16.90 -2.27 -27.60
CA LEU A 165 -15.52 -2.71 -27.74
C LEU A 165 -15.51 -4.19 -28.13
N THR A 166 -14.83 -4.55 -29.21
CA THR A 166 -14.71 -5.95 -29.64
C THR A 166 -13.32 -6.53 -29.39
N ASP A 167 -12.31 -5.69 -29.49
CA ASP A 167 -10.91 -6.09 -29.35
C ASP A 167 -10.14 -5.11 -28.47
N ASP A 168 -9.37 -5.64 -27.53
CA ASP A 168 -8.46 -4.88 -26.69
C ASP A 168 -7.14 -5.63 -26.56
N ASP A 169 -6.16 -5.19 -27.34
CA ASP A 169 -4.80 -5.72 -27.35
C ASP A 169 -3.87 -4.77 -26.62
N MET A 170 -3.15 -5.29 -25.64
CA MET A 170 -2.13 -4.53 -24.91
C MET A 170 -0.81 -5.28 -24.91
N THR A 171 0.26 -4.59 -25.25
CA THR A 171 1.63 -5.11 -25.16
C THR A 171 2.46 -4.17 -24.31
N VAL A 172 3.13 -4.69 -23.28
CA VAL A 172 4.02 -3.93 -22.42
C VAL A 172 5.40 -4.56 -22.43
N GLU A 173 6.39 -3.80 -22.88
CA GLU A 173 7.81 -4.19 -22.77
C GLU A 173 8.40 -3.58 -21.49
N LEU A 174 8.89 -4.43 -20.59
CA LEU A 174 9.48 -4.06 -19.32
C LEU A 174 10.97 -4.34 -19.32
N ALA A 175 11.78 -3.40 -18.79
CA ALA A 175 13.20 -3.60 -18.55
C ALA A 175 13.59 -3.06 -17.18
N LEU A 176 14.02 -3.96 -16.29
CA LEU A 176 14.47 -3.61 -14.94
C LEU A 176 15.79 -2.85 -14.96
N MET A 177 16.76 -3.31 -15.75
CA MET A 177 18.09 -2.72 -15.87
C MET A 177 18.57 -2.73 -17.32
N LYS A 178 19.43 -1.78 -17.65
CA LYS A 178 20.04 -1.70 -18.98
C LYS A 178 20.97 -2.93 -19.19
N GLY A 179 20.73 -3.68 -20.27
CA GLY A 179 21.53 -4.88 -20.59
C GLY A 179 20.99 -6.21 -20.08
N ILE A 180 19.93 -6.20 -19.27
CA ILE A 180 19.19 -7.41 -18.92
C ILE A 180 18.02 -7.55 -19.90
N GLN A 181 17.79 -8.78 -20.42
CA GLN A 181 16.64 -9.06 -21.28
C GLN A 181 15.35 -8.66 -20.53
N GLY A 182 14.53 -7.86 -21.20
CA GLY A 182 13.27 -7.38 -20.67
C GLY A 182 12.21 -8.48 -20.67
N LEU A 183 11.14 -8.22 -19.90
CA LEU A 183 9.91 -9.01 -19.92
C LEU A 183 8.93 -8.32 -20.86
N GLU A 184 8.33 -9.08 -21.79
CA GLU A 184 7.21 -8.63 -22.57
C GLU A 184 5.93 -9.31 -22.07
N VAL A 185 4.92 -8.51 -21.75
CA VAL A 185 3.60 -8.98 -21.36
C VAL A 185 2.63 -8.58 -22.44
N GLN A 186 1.95 -9.57 -23.01
CA GLN A 186 0.90 -9.37 -24.02
C GLN A 186 -0.44 -9.80 -23.42
N ARG A 187 -1.46 -8.99 -23.66
CA ARG A 187 -2.86 -9.32 -23.37
C ARG A 187 -3.68 -9.10 -24.62
N THR A 188 -4.40 -10.11 -25.05
CA THR A 188 -5.43 -10.01 -26.08
C THR A 188 -6.76 -10.35 -25.48
N THR A 189 -7.71 -9.44 -25.53
CA THR A 189 -9.08 -9.64 -25.05
C THR A 189 -10.04 -9.48 -26.22
N LYS A 190 -10.89 -10.47 -26.43
CA LYS A 190 -12.00 -10.44 -27.39
C LYS A 190 -13.32 -10.38 -26.63
N TYR A 191 -14.17 -9.48 -27.04
CA TYR A 191 -15.50 -9.31 -26.46
C TYR A 191 -16.56 -9.70 -27.49
N SER A 192 -17.50 -10.54 -27.08
CA SER A 192 -18.62 -11.00 -27.90
C SER A 192 -19.88 -11.16 -27.08
N ASP A 193 -20.99 -11.49 -27.73
CA ASP A 193 -22.26 -11.83 -27.10
C ASP A 193 -22.83 -10.71 -26.21
N TYR A 194 -22.70 -9.46 -26.65
CA TYR A 194 -23.29 -8.32 -25.97
C TYR A 194 -24.80 -8.43 -25.87
N LYS A 195 -25.34 -8.18 -24.67
CA LYS A 195 -26.79 -8.15 -24.37
C LYS A 195 -27.09 -6.93 -23.53
N PHE A 196 -28.13 -6.20 -23.90
CA PHE A 196 -28.59 -5.00 -23.19
C PHE A 196 -29.89 -5.28 -22.44
N ASP A 197 -30.07 -6.51 -22.01
CA ASP A 197 -31.24 -6.97 -21.26
C ASP A 197 -31.21 -6.47 -19.81
N GLU A 198 -32.35 -6.48 -19.16
CA GLU A 198 -32.44 -6.20 -17.73
C GLU A 198 -31.73 -7.30 -16.92
N ILE A 199 -30.76 -6.89 -16.07
CA ILE A 199 -29.95 -7.80 -15.29
C ILE A 199 -30.55 -7.98 -13.90
N GLU A 200 -30.65 -9.21 -13.43
CA GLU A 200 -31.15 -9.51 -12.10
C GLU A 200 -30.36 -8.77 -11.01
N PRO A 201 -31.01 -7.97 -10.15
CA PRO A 201 -30.35 -7.19 -9.11
C PRO A 201 -29.50 -8.01 -8.14
N ARG A 202 -29.82 -9.30 -7.95
CA ARG A 202 -29.07 -10.20 -7.08
C ARG A 202 -27.62 -10.42 -7.54
N LEU A 203 -27.36 -10.36 -8.85
CA LEU A 203 -26.02 -10.56 -9.41
C LEU A 203 -25.05 -9.44 -8.99
N PHE A 204 -25.56 -8.22 -8.83
CA PHE A 204 -24.76 -7.10 -8.32
C PHE A 204 -24.51 -7.15 -6.80
N ARG A 205 -25.23 -8.02 -6.07
CA ARG A 205 -25.06 -8.22 -4.62
C ARG A 205 -24.04 -9.33 -4.29
N LEU A 206 -23.55 -10.06 -5.30
CA LEU A 206 -22.53 -11.09 -5.11
C LEU A 206 -21.26 -10.48 -4.48
N LYS A 207 -20.60 -11.23 -3.60
CA LYS A 207 -19.40 -10.77 -2.92
C LYS A 207 -18.23 -10.65 -3.91
N GLY A 208 -17.52 -9.50 -3.87
CA GLY A 208 -16.39 -9.21 -4.75
C GLY A 208 -16.82 -8.68 -6.13
N ASN A 209 -15.89 -8.07 -6.84
CA ASN A 209 -16.08 -7.63 -8.23
C ASN A 209 -15.72 -8.74 -9.22
N VAL A 210 -14.81 -9.62 -8.83
CA VAL A 210 -14.42 -10.81 -9.58
C VAL A 210 -14.92 -12.04 -8.82
N ILE A 211 -15.71 -12.86 -9.50
CA ILE A 211 -16.34 -14.07 -8.98
C ILE A 211 -15.74 -15.25 -9.76
N LYS A 212 -15.23 -16.21 -9.05
CA LYS A 212 -14.62 -17.40 -9.66
C LYS A 212 -15.58 -18.58 -9.53
N GLU A 213 -15.93 -19.23 -10.63
CA GLU A 213 -16.68 -20.49 -10.57
C GLU A 213 -15.85 -21.62 -9.95
N ALA A 214 -16.52 -22.48 -9.19
CA ALA A 214 -15.84 -23.58 -8.47
C ALA A 214 -15.09 -24.54 -9.41
N ASN A 215 -15.53 -24.70 -10.65
CA ASN A 215 -14.96 -25.59 -11.67
C ASN A 215 -14.15 -24.85 -12.74
N MET A 216 -13.78 -23.59 -12.53
CA MET A 216 -13.10 -22.78 -13.54
C MET A 216 -11.77 -23.38 -14.02
N LEU A 217 -11.03 -24.08 -13.15
CA LEU A 217 -9.75 -24.75 -13.46
C LEU A 217 -9.90 -26.15 -14.04
N ALA A 218 -11.11 -26.72 -14.00
CA ALA A 218 -11.39 -28.09 -14.44
C ALA A 218 -12.17 -28.15 -15.77
N LYS A 219 -12.06 -27.13 -16.60
CA LYS A 219 -12.73 -27.09 -17.91
C LYS A 219 -12.01 -28.03 -18.89
N SER A 220 -12.81 -28.75 -19.69
CA SER A 220 -12.29 -29.69 -20.69
C SER A 220 -11.70 -29.00 -21.94
N ASP A 221 -10.90 -29.73 -22.72
CA ASP A 221 -10.38 -29.24 -23.98
C ASP A 221 -11.50 -28.90 -24.98
N GLU A 222 -12.63 -29.61 -24.91
CA GLU A 222 -13.83 -29.33 -25.72
C GLU A 222 -14.44 -27.98 -25.35
N TYR A 223 -14.47 -27.61 -24.07
CA TYR A 223 -14.89 -26.29 -23.62
C TYR A 223 -14.00 -25.20 -24.22
N TRP A 224 -12.67 -25.35 -24.10
CA TRP A 224 -11.71 -24.40 -24.65
C TRP A 224 -11.76 -24.31 -26.18
N ALA A 225 -11.94 -25.42 -26.88
CA ALA A 225 -12.11 -25.41 -28.33
C ALA A 225 -13.34 -24.62 -28.78
N LYS A 226 -14.41 -24.60 -27.96
CA LYS A 226 -15.63 -23.84 -28.23
C LYS A 226 -15.53 -22.36 -27.88
N VAL A 227 -14.85 -22.03 -26.80
CA VAL A 227 -14.83 -20.68 -26.22
C VAL A 227 -13.63 -19.85 -26.68
N ARG A 228 -12.51 -20.51 -27.02
CA ARG A 228 -11.28 -19.85 -27.45
C ARG A 228 -11.46 -19.10 -28.77
N GLN A 229 -11.38 -17.77 -28.70
CA GLN A 229 -11.44 -16.89 -29.87
C GLN A 229 -10.05 -16.55 -30.43
N VAL A 230 -8.99 -16.67 -29.61
CA VAL A 230 -7.61 -16.43 -30.01
C VAL A 230 -6.85 -17.76 -30.07
N PRO A 231 -6.41 -18.21 -31.23
CA PRO A 231 -5.67 -19.47 -31.36
C PRO A 231 -4.27 -19.34 -30.72
N LEU A 232 -3.85 -20.38 -29.99
CA LEU A 232 -2.48 -20.46 -29.48
C LEU A 232 -1.47 -20.59 -30.63
N THR A 233 -0.36 -19.89 -30.51
CA THR A 233 0.78 -20.04 -31.42
C THR A 233 1.50 -21.38 -31.20
N LYS A 234 2.28 -21.84 -32.18
CA LYS A 234 3.09 -23.08 -32.01
C LYS A 234 4.08 -23.02 -30.84
N LYS A 235 4.61 -21.85 -30.54
CA LYS A 235 5.51 -21.65 -29.39
C LYS A 235 4.76 -21.75 -28.06
N GLU A 236 3.57 -21.22 -28.01
CA GLU A 236 2.70 -21.26 -26.83
C GLU A 236 2.21 -22.68 -26.54
N SER A 237 1.81 -23.41 -27.57
CA SER A 237 1.37 -24.80 -27.43
C SER A 237 2.51 -25.79 -27.03
N SER A 238 3.78 -25.42 -27.24
CA SER A 238 4.96 -26.23 -26.88
C SER A 238 5.64 -25.79 -25.58
N MET A 239 5.01 -24.90 -24.82
CA MET A 239 5.63 -24.31 -23.62
C MET A 239 5.96 -25.34 -22.54
N ASP A 240 5.13 -26.37 -22.35
CA ASP A 240 5.39 -27.44 -21.38
C ASP A 240 6.72 -28.15 -21.62
N VAL A 241 7.06 -28.38 -22.89
CA VAL A 241 8.33 -29.02 -23.26
C VAL A 241 9.51 -28.11 -22.95
N PHE A 242 9.37 -26.81 -23.16
CA PHE A 242 10.39 -25.82 -22.84
C PHE A 242 10.60 -25.68 -21.32
N MET A 243 9.52 -25.60 -20.55
CA MET A 243 9.58 -25.53 -19.09
C MET A 243 10.25 -26.74 -18.47
N ASN A 244 9.90 -27.94 -18.92
CA ASN A 244 10.53 -29.16 -18.46
C ASN A 244 12.06 -29.17 -18.72
N ARG A 245 12.53 -28.58 -19.83
CA ARG A 245 13.97 -28.45 -20.11
C ARG A 245 14.67 -27.46 -19.17
N ILE A 246 14.05 -26.32 -18.87
CA ILE A 246 14.63 -25.32 -17.96
C ILE A 246 14.73 -25.88 -16.54
N GLU A 247 13.73 -26.59 -16.07
CA GLU A 247 13.74 -27.21 -14.73
C GLU A 247 14.86 -28.25 -14.57
N GLN A 248 15.35 -28.83 -15.66
CA GLN A 248 16.46 -29.77 -15.68
C GLN A 248 17.85 -29.12 -15.60
N ILE A 249 17.96 -27.79 -15.75
CA ILE A 249 19.25 -27.10 -15.65
C ILE A 249 19.76 -27.17 -14.19
N PRO A 250 20.96 -27.75 -13.96
CA PRO A 250 21.52 -27.84 -12.63
C PRO A 250 21.68 -26.45 -11.97
N GLY A 251 21.22 -26.31 -10.72
CA GLY A 251 21.31 -25.07 -9.98
C GLY A 251 20.20 -24.05 -10.24
N PHE A 252 19.48 -24.11 -11.35
CA PHE A 252 18.41 -23.18 -11.69
C PHE A 252 17.32 -23.10 -10.60
N LYS A 253 16.92 -24.23 -10.06
CA LYS A 253 15.99 -24.35 -8.94
C LYS A 253 16.39 -23.51 -7.72
N TYR A 254 17.68 -23.49 -7.35
CA TYR A 254 18.15 -22.73 -6.19
C TYR A 254 18.23 -21.24 -6.45
N VAL A 255 18.58 -20.82 -7.69
CA VAL A 255 18.55 -19.41 -8.07
C VAL A 255 17.13 -18.87 -8.01
N ILE A 256 16.18 -19.61 -8.53
CA ILE A 256 14.75 -19.28 -8.47
C ILE A 256 14.27 -19.19 -7.02
N PHE A 257 14.57 -20.19 -6.21
CA PHE A 257 14.20 -20.21 -4.79
C PHE A 257 14.75 -19.00 -4.03
N GLY A 258 16.02 -18.66 -4.23
CA GLY A 258 16.65 -17.49 -3.60
C GLY A 258 16.05 -16.17 -4.06
N ALA A 259 15.83 -16.01 -5.38
CA ALA A 259 15.20 -14.81 -5.94
C ALA A 259 13.77 -14.64 -5.42
N LYS A 260 12.99 -15.73 -5.39
CA LYS A 260 11.64 -15.73 -4.85
C LYS A 260 11.62 -15.34 -3.37
N ALA A 261 12.45 -15.96 -2.54
CA ALA A 261 12.55 -15.66 -1.13
C ALA A 261 12.91 -14.19 -0.84
N LEU A 262 13.80 -13.60 -1.64
CA LEU A 262 14.17 -12.18 -1.52
C LEU A 262 13.04 -11.24 -1.97
N ILE A 263 12.36 -11.55 -3.05
CA ILE A 263 11.29 -10.71 -3.60
C ILE A 263 10.04 -10.79 -2.71
N GLU A 264 9.64 -11.98 -2.31
CA GLU A 264 8.46 -12.20 -1.48
C GLU A 264 8.70 -11.87 0.00
N ASN A 265 9.97 -11.79 0.41
CA ASN A 265 10.36 -11.65 1.81
C ASN A 265 9.93 -12.83 2.71
N PHE A 266 9.61 -13.98 2.09
CA PHE A 266 9.20 -15.22 2.74
C PHE A 266 9.82 -16.44 2.05
N VAL A 267 10.00 -17.50 2.81
CA VAL A 267 10.44 -18.81 2.34
C VAL A 267 9.26 -19.78 2.41
N GLU A 268 8.76 -20.19 1.27
CA GLU A 268 7.72 -21.19 1.18
C GLU A 268 8.28 -22.60 1.44
N THR A 269 7.53 -23.42 2.18
CA THR A 269 7.90 -24.83 2.46
C THR A 269 7.32 -25.81 1.44
N GLY A 270 6.54 -25.32 0.48
CA GLY A 270 5.83 -26.12 -0.50
C GLY A 270 6.58 -26.34 -1.81
N SER A 271 5.92 -27.04 -2.72
CA SER A 271 6.32 -27.27 -4.10
C SER A 271 5.12 -27.16 -5.03
N LYS A 272 5.32 -27.21 -6.35
CA LYS A 272 4.22 -27.19 -7.35
C LYS A 272 3.15 -28.27 -7.09
N LYS A 273 3.59 -29.48 -6.69
CA LYS A 273 2.67 -30.62 -6.41
C LYS A 273 2.03 -30.55 -5.04
N HIS A 274 2.69 -29.90 -4.08
CA HIS A 274 2.26 -29.76 -2.70
C HIS A 274 2.37 -28.27 -2.31
N PRO A 275 1.31 -27.48 -2.50
CA PRO A 275 1.30 -26.05 -2.16
C PRO A 275 1.73 -25.80 -0.72
N SER A 276 2.47 -24.71 -0.48
CA SER A 276 2.98 -24.36 0.83
C SER A 276 1.85 -24.24 1.85
N LYS A 277 1.97 -24.96 2.95
CA LYS A 277 1.06 -24.90 4.09
C LYS A 277 1.57 -23.97 5.19
N PHE A 278 2.88 -23.69 5.17
CA PHE A 278 3.56 -22.86 6.14
C PHE A 278 4.70 -22.10 5.46
N ASP A 279 4.77 -20.78 5.69
CA ASP A 279 5.81 -19.89 5.15
C ASP A 279 6.64 -19.32 6.28
N PHE A 280 7.97 -19.36 6.15
CA PHE A 280 8.90 -18.70 7.05
C PHE A 280 9.15 -17.26 6.60
N GLY A 281 9.11 -16.33 7.53
CA GLY A 281 9.35 -14.90 7.26
C GLY A 281 8.45 -13.99 8.09
N PRO A 282 8.60 -12.67 7.95
CA PRO A 282 9.39 -11.95 6.96
C PRO A 282 10.92 -12.05 7.18
N ILE A 283 11.68 -12.23 6.08
CA ILE A 283 13.15 -12.42 6.14
C ILE A 283 13.84 -11.15 6.63
N ASN A 284 13.38 -9.98 6.22
CA ASN A 284 13.95 -8.68 6.58
C ASN A 284 13.78 -8.33 8.07
N THR A 285 13.14 -9.18 8.87
CA THR A 285 13.01 -9.04 10.33
C THR A 285 13.89 -9.99 11.12
N MET A 286 14.66 -10.86 10.45
CA MET A 286 15.44 -11.92 11.13
C MET A 286 16.58 -11.38 11.97
N ILE A 287 17.21 -10.29 11.53
CA ILE A 287 18.33 -9.66 12.24
C ILE A 287 18.08 -8.16 12.31
N THR A 288 18.01 -7.63 13.52
CA THR A 288 17.81 -6.20 13.79
C THR A 288 18.56 -5.80 15.05
N SER A 289 18.51 -4.53 15.44
CA SER A 289 19.08 -4.06 16.68
C SER A 289 18.24 -2.94 17.30
N ASN A 290 18.22 -2.88 18.62
CA ASN A 290 17.68 -1.75 19.37
C ASN A 290 18.45 -1.52 20.67
N TYR A 291 18.16 -0.42 21.35
CA TYR A 291 18.90 -0.02 22.55
C TYR A 291 18.84 -1.06 23.66
N VAL A 292 17.71 -1.66 23.91
CA VAL A 292 17.49 -2.63 25.00
C VAL A 292 18.04 -4.01 24.67
N ASN A 293 17.70 -4.56 23.51
CA ASN A 293 18.08 -5.93 23.13
C ASN A 293 19.54 -6.05 22.64
N GLY A 294 20.17 -4.94 22.19
CA GLY A 294 21.40 -5.03 21.41
C GLY A 294 21.10 -5.62 20.04
N THR A 295 21.86 -6.61 19.59
CA THR A 295 21.51 -7.40 18.39
C THR A 295 20.37 -8.35 18.74
N ARG A 296 19.37 -8.40 17.86
CA ARG A 296 18.17 -9.22 18.02
C ARG A 296 18.07 -10.18 16.86
N PHE A 297 17.94 -11.46 17.16
CA PHE A 297 17.67 -12.53 16.20
C PHE A 297 16.21 -12.94 16.32
N ARG A 298 15.52 -13.05 15.19
CA ARG A 298 14.10 -13.41 15.15
C ARG A 298 13.82 -14.46 14.09
N LEU A 299 13.00 -15.43 14.43
CA LEU A 299 12.43 -16.40 13.50
C LEU A 299 10.91 -16.28 13.54
N SER A 300 10.31 -16.05 12.38
CA SER A 300 8.87 -15.85 12.23
C SER A 300 8.30 -16.77 11.18
N GLY A 301 7.01 -17.04 11.27
CA GLY A 301 6.31 -17.81 10.27
C GLY A 301 4.79 -17.72 10.37
N MET A 302 4.13 -18.19 9.32
CA MET A 302 2.68 -18.20 9.25
C MET A 302 2.14 -19.35 8.41
N THR A 303 0.92 -19.79 8.72
CA THR A 303 0.19 -20.76 7.92
C THR A 303 -0.52 -20.08 6.76
N THR A 304 -0.61 -20.77 5.64
CA THR A 304 -1.33 -20.33 4.45
C THR A 304 -2.75 -20.90 4.39
N GLY A 305 -3.56 -20.42 3.45
CA GLY A 305 -4.88 -20.96 3.14
C GLY A 305 -4.86 -22.45 2.74
N ASN A 306 -3.71 -22.94 2.25
CA ASN A 306 -3.52 -24.35 1.87
C ASN A 306 -3.46 -25.32 3.07
N LEU A 307 -3.13 -24.83 4.28
CA LEU A 307 -3.23 -25.64 5.49
C LEU A 307 -4.70 -25.79 5.89
N HIS A 308 -5.39 -24.66 5.99
CA HIS A 308 -6.81 -24.59 6.30
C HIS A 308 -7.42 -23.27 5.80
N PRO A 309 -8.53 -23.31 5.06
CA PRO A 309 -9.08 -22.10 4.42
C PRO A 309 -9.65 -21.09 5.42
N HIS A 310 -9.96 -21.49 6.65
CA HIS A 310 -10.54 -20.62 7.68
C HIS A 310 -9.58 -20.33 8.83
N TRP A 311 -8.79 -21.32 9.30
CA TRP A 311 -7.87 -21.13 10.41
C TRP A 311 -6.51 -20.61 9.95
N SER A 312 -5.99 -19.59 10.64
CA SER A 312 -4.68 -19.01 10.42
C SER A 312 -3.90 -18.94 11.73
N PHE A 313 -2.65 -19.38 11.67
CA PHE A 313 -1.72 -19.26 12.79
C PHE A 313 -0.47 -18.52 12.30
N SER A 314 0.01 -17.57 13.08
CA SER A 314 1.25 -16.86 12.81
C SER A 314 1.95 -16.52 14.11
N GLY A 315 3.27 -16.29 14.04
CA GLY A 315 4.01 -15.92 15.24
C GLY A 315 5.50 -15.82 14.98
N TYR A 316 6.21 -15.45 16.05
CA TYR A 316 7.66 -15.39 16.06
C TYR A 316 8.24 -15.69 17.43
N GLY A 317 9.49 -16.14 17.43
CA GLY A 317 10.40 -16.14 18.58
C GLY A 317 11.59 -15.27 18.30
N ALA A 318 12.06 -14.48 19.25
CA ALA A 318 13.22 -13.63 19.12
C ALA A 318 14.07 -13.63 20.37
N TYR A 319 15.37 -13.36 20.22
CA TYR A 319 16.35 -13.30 21.31
C TYR A 319 17.17 -12.02 21.24
N GLY A 320 17.25 -11.28 22.35
CA GLY A 320 18.09 -10.11 22.51
C GLY A 320 19.42 -10.46 23.13
N THR A 321 20.52 -10.00 22.53
CA THR A 321 21.88 -10.35 23.01
C THR A 321 22.33 -9.56 24.23
N ARG A 322 21.84 -8.31 24.40
CA ARG A 322 22.23 -7.44 25.50
C ARG A 322 21.48 -7.77 26.78
N ASP A 323 20.14 -7.83 26.70
CA ASP A 323 19.27 -8.11 27.84
C ASP A 323 19.10 -9.61 28.10
N LYS A 324 19.58 -10.48 27.18
CA LYS A 324 19.55 -11.95 27.27
C LYS A 324 18.15 -12.50 27.51
N LYS A 325 17.13 -11.88 26.91
CA LYS A 325 15.73 -12.25 27.05
C LYS A 325 15.18 -12.82 25.75
N TRP A 326 14.23 -13.75 25.91
CA TRP A 326 13.41 -14.25 24.83
C TRP A 326 12.11 -13.44 24.71
N PHE A 327 11.75 -13.16 23.48
CA PHE A 327 10.52 -12.46 23.10
C PHE A 327 9.73 -13.33 22.13
N TYR A 328 8.42 -13.21 22.17
CA TYR A 328 7.57 -14.03 21.34
C TYR A 328 6.23 -13.37 21.08
N SER A 329 5.63 -13.73 19.95
CA SER A 329 4.25 -13.41 19.60
C SER A 329 3.61 -14.61 18.95
N GLY A 330 2.35 -14.87 19.27
CA GLY A 330 1.52 -15.88 18.64
C GLY A 330 0.13 -15.35 18.36
N GLN A 331 -0.37 -15.64 17.17
CA GLN A 331 -1.73 -15.29 16.75
C GLN A 331 -2.45 -16.54 16.26
N ALA A 332 -3.68 -16.70 16.70
CA ALA A 332 -4.65 -17.65 16.16
C ALA A 332 -5.85 -16.88 15.64
N ALA A 333 -6.26 -17.12 14.42
CA ALA A 333 -7.36 -16.41 13.79
C ALA A 333 -8.28 -17.34 13.02
N TYR A 334 -9.57 -17.03 13.05
CA TYR A 334 -10.60 -17.67 12.26
C TYR A 334 -11.15 -16.68 11.24
N SER A 335 -10.99 -16.96 9.95
CA SER A 335 -11.59 -16.21 8.87
C SER A 335 -12.98 -16.80 8.53
N PHE A 336 -14.01 -15.96 8.55
CA PHE A 336 -15.37 -16.35 8.14
C PHE A 336 -15.48 -16.51 6.62
N ASN A 337 -14.58 -15.87 5.86
CA ASN A 337 -14.44 -16.06 4.43
C ASN A 337 -13.39 -17.16 4.16
N LYS A 338 -13.56 -17.96 3.11
CA LYS A 338 -12.50 -18.83 2.63
C LYS A 338 -11.34 -17.99 2.14
N ARG A 339 -10.13 -18.29 2.64
CA ARG A 339 -8.88 -17.65 2.23
C ARG A 339 -8.21 -18.48 1.14
N GLU A 340 -7.57 -17.80 0.21
CA GLU A 340 -6.63 -18.43 -0.73
C GLU A 340 -5.22 -18.49 -0.12
N TYR A 341 -4.77 -17.39 0.53
CA TYR A 341 -3.40 -17.27 1.07
C TYR A 341 -3.37 -16.74 2.51
N VAL A 342 -3.73 -15.47 2.74
CA VAL A 342 -3.47 -14.76 4.00
C VAL A 342 -4.75 -14.28 4.70
N LEU A 343 -4.64 -13.97 5.99
CA LEU A 343 -5.76 -13.54 6.81
C LEU A 343 -6.38 -12.20 6.36
N TRP A 344 -5.57 -11.30 5.82
CA TRP A 344 -5.97 -9.94 5.46
C TRP A 344 -6.40 -9.78 3.99
N GLU A 345 -6.78 -10.88 3.33
CA GLU A 345 -7.39 -10.83 2.00
C GLU A 345 -8.66 -9.96 1.99
N PHE A 346 -8.85 -9.24 0.89
CA PHE A 346 -10.06 -8.45 0.67
C PHE A 346 -11.22 -9.33 0.15
N PRO A 347 -12.44 -9.17 0.67
CA PRO A 347 -12.84 -8.41 1.86
C PRO A 347 -12.54 -9.18 3.16
N LYS A 348 -11.99 -8.50 4.18
CA LYS A 348 -11.69 -9.10 5.47
C LYS A 348 -12.97 -9.46 6.24
N HIS A 349 -12.97 -10.61 6.87
CA HIS A 349 -13.97 -10.99 7.87
C HIS A 349 -13.37 -12.05 8.78
N TYR A 350 -12.84 -11.64 9.91
CA TYR A 350 -12.14 -12.56 10.81
C TYR A 350 -12.26 -12.18 12.28
N LEU A 351 -12.02 -13.17 13.14
CA LEU A 351 -11.76 -13.05 14.57
C LEU A 351 -10.36 -13.56 14.84
N ALA A 352 -9.53 -12.76 15.53
CA ALA A 352 -8.15 -13.11 15.84
C ALA A 352 -7.83 -12.85 17.30
N PHE A 353 -7.16 -13.80 17.95
CA PHE A 353 -6.53 -13.63 19.24
C PHE A 353 -5.02 -13.60 19.07
N GLN A 354 -4.36 -12.63 19.65
CA GLN A 354 -2.91 -12.48 19.62
C GLN A 354 -2.39 -12.25 21.04
N TYR A 355 -1.31 -12.94 21.37
CA TYR A 355 -0.54 -12.66 22.58
C TYR A 355 0.91 -12.33 22.18
N THR A 356 1.43 -11.24 22.76
CA THR A 356 2.77 -10.74 22.46
C THR A 356 3.50 -10.38 23.77
N TYR A 357 4.73 -10.88 23.90
CA TYR A 357 5.71 -10.37 24.85
C TYR A 357 6.91 -9.84 24.08
N ASP A 358 7.11 -8.52 24.13
CA ASP A 358 8.16 -7.88 23.34
C ASP A 358 8.66 -6.57 23.97
N VAL A 359 9.71 -5.98 23.40
CA VAL A 359 10.17 -4.64 23.71
C VAL A 359 9.75 -3.68 22.60
N MET A 360 9.20 -2.52 22.97
CA MET A 360 8.72 -1.52 22.03
C MET A 360 9.13 -0.11 22.43
N SER A 361 9.40 0.72 21.41
CA SER A 361 9.37 2.17 21.57
C SER A 361 7.93 2.69 21.46
N PRO A 362 7.55 3.76 22.16
CA PRO A 362 6.23 4.38 22.02
C PRO A 362 5.85 4.77 20.58
N MET A 363 6.85 5.02 19.71
CA MET A 363 6.65 5.37 18.31
C MET A 363 6.44 4.16 17.40
N ASP A 364 6.77 2.94 17.83
CA ASP A 364 6.67 1.73 17.00
C ASP A 364 5.22 1.43 16.59
N LYS A 365 4.22 1.88 17.35
CA LYS A 365 2.79 1.75 17.01
C LYS A 365 2.38 2.49 15.73
N TYR A 366 3.19 3.45 15.27
CA TYR A 366 2.92 4.24 14.08
C TYR A 366 3.68 3.77 12.84
N LEU A 367 4.48 2.73 12.95
CA LEU A 367 5.21 2.16 11.81
C LEU A 367 4.23 1.50 10.83
N ALA A 368 4.48 1.70 9.54
CA ALA A 368 3.71 1.06 8.48
C ALA A 368 4.16 -0.40 8.24
N THR A 369 5.36 -0.76 8.70
CA THR A 369 5.93 -2.10 8.61
C THR A 369 6.27 -2.63 10.01
N ASP A 370 6.69 -3.88 10.09
CA ASP A 370 7.15 -4.48 11.35
C ASP A 370 8.31 -3.66 11.96
N LYS A 371 8.33 -3.47 13.27
CA LYS A 371 9.36 -2.73 14.00
C LYS A 371 10.76 -3.36 13.87
N ASP A 372 10.81 -4.68 13.68
CA ASP A 372 12.03 -5.44 13.49
C ASP A 372 12.52 -5.45 12.03
N ASN A 373 11.86 -4.74 11.12
CA ASN A 373 12.36 -4.56 9.76
C ASN A 373 13.73 -3.86 9.78
N MET A 374 14.75 -4.51 9.24
CA MET A 374 16.13 -4.04 9.24
C MET A 374 16.33 -2.62 8.70
N PHE A 375 15.52 -2.20 7.72
CA PHE A 375 15.58 -0.84 7.17
C PHE A 375 15.07 0.22 8.14
N VAL A 376 14.08 -0.11 8.97
CA VAL A 376 13.53 0.79 10.00
C VAL A 376 14.49 0.88 11.21
N GLY A 377 15.32 -0.13 11.41
CA GLY A 377 16.35 -0.16 12.45
C GLY A 377 17.41 0.94 12.31
N TRP A 378 17.62 1.49 11.10
CA TRP A 378 18.56 2.58 10.87
C TRP A 378 17.99 3.92 11.37
N LYS A 379 18.25 4.22 12.66
CA LYS A 379 17.67 5.38 13.37
C LYS A 379 18.57 6.62 13.23
N TRP A 380 17.93 7.80 13.05
CA TRP A 380 18.62 9.08 13.02
C TRP A 380 18.80 9.69 14.44
N THR A 381 18.14 9.13 15.43
CA THR A 381 18.17 9.53 16.83
C THR A 381 18.33 8.31 17.73
N THR A 382 18.78 8.53 18.96
CA THR A 382 18.89 7.47 19.97
C THR A 382 17.52 7.16 20.55
N VAL A 383 17.07 5.92 20.40
CA VAL A 383 15.78 5.44 20.93
C VAL A 383 16.07 4.56 22.14
N ASP A 384 16.36 5.20 23.25
CA ASP A 384 16.75 4.56 24.53
C ASP A 384 15.60 4.44 25.53
N GLN A 385 14.50 5.17 25.32
CA GLN A 385 13.27 5.12 26.13
C GLN A 385 12.30 4.15 25.48
N MET A 386 12.20 2.95 26.04
CA MET A 386 11.42 1.82 25.53
C MET A 386 10.62 1.18 26.66
N SER A 387 9.80 0.19 26.36
CA SER A 387 9.08 -0.62 27.36
C SER A 387 9.07 -2.09 26.96
N TYR A 388 9.13 -3.00 27.95
CA TYR A 388 8.71 -4.37 27.78
C TYR A 388 7.19 -4.41 27.83
N MET A 389 6.58 -4.99 26.83
CA MET A 389 5.15 -5.05 26.65
C MET A 389 4.65 -6.48 26.69
N ARG A 390 3.63 -6.73 27.50
CA ARG A 390 2.79 -7.93 27.41
C ARG A 390 1.41 -7.50 26.94
N ASP A 391 0.99 -8.04 25.81
CA ASP A 391 -0.24 -7.63 25.13
C ASP A 391 -1.06 -8.85 24.75
N ALA A 392 -2.28 -8.95 25.25
CA ALA A 392 -3.27 -9.94 24.84
C ALA A 392 -4.42 -9.19 24.15
N THR A 393 -4.58 -9.42 22.87
CA THR A 393 -5.55 -8.69 22.04
C THR A 393 -6.47 -9.66 21.30
N LEU A 394 -7.78 -9.46 21.45
CA LEU A 394 -8.84 -10.07 20.65
C LEU A 394 -9.35 -9.03 19.65
N THR A 395 -9.32 -9.35 18.37
CA THR A 395 -9.75 -8.45 17.28
C THR A 395 -10.82 -9.12 16.44
N TYR A 396 -11.93 -8.44 16.21
CA TYR A 396 -12.90 -8.77 15.18
C TYR A 396 -12.86 -7.68 14.10
N GLU A 397 -12.71 -8.09 12.83
CA GLU A 397 -12.71 -7.15 11.69
C GLU A 397 -13.65 -7.64 10.59
N LEU A 398 -14.54 -6.74 10.16
CA LEU A 398 -15.46 -6.94 9.05
C LEU A 398 -15.28 -5.82 8.03
N GLU A 399 -15.06 -6.18 6.78
CA GLU A 399 -14.93 -5.28 5.65
C GLU A 399 -15.98 -5.62 4.59
N THR A 400 -16.58 -4.60 4.00
CA THR A 400 -17.61 -4.73 2.97
C THR A 400 -17.08 -4.31 1.60
N ASN A 401 -17.68 -4.79 0.53
CA ASN A 401 -17.34 -4.37 -0.85
C ASN A 401 -17.69 -2.90 -1.15
N THR A 402 -18.48 -2.26 -0.28
CA THR A 402 -18.84 -0.83 -0.42
C THR A 402 -17.78 0.10 0.15
N GLY A 403 -16.66 -0.45 0.67
CA GLY A 403 -15.57 0.30 1.28
C GLY A 403 -15.80 0.64 2.76
N PHE A 404 -16.84 0.11 3.40
CA PHE A 404 -17.05 0.27 4.83
C PHE A 404 -16.41 -0.89 5.60
N SER A 405 -15.72 -0.59 6.69
CA SER A 405 -15.18 -1.61 7.58
C SER A 405 -15.33 -1.22 9.06
N VAL A 406 -15.51 -2.26 9.87
CA VAL A 406 -15.61 -2.17 11.34
C VAL A 406 -14.54 -3.06 11.94
N LYS A 407 -13.79 -2.51 12.91
CA LYS A 407 -12.83 -3.27 13.71
C LYS A 407 -13.16 -3.06 15.18
N ALA A 408 -13.52 -4.13 15.88
CA ALA A 408 -13.69 -4.16 17.31
C ALA A 408 -12.49 -4.85 17.97
N MET A 409 -12.03 -4.34 19.11
CA MET A 409 -10.85 -4.83 19.81
C MET A 409 -11.12 -4.90 21.32
N ALA A 410 -10.72 -5.98 21.95
CA ALA A 410 -10.54 -6.07 23.39
C ALA A 410 -9.07 -6.36 23.66
N ARG A 411 -8.41 -5.53 24.49
CA ARG A 411 -6.98 -5.61 24.76
C ARG A 411 -6.70 -5.55 26.25
N HIS A 412 -5.82 -6.43 26.69
CA HIS A 412 -5.21 -6.36 28.01
C HIS A 412 -3.70 -6.20 27.84
N ARG A 413 -3.14 -5.14 28.41
CA ARG A 413 -1.76 -4.75 28.19
C ARG A 413 -1.08 -4.35 29.50
N ASN A 414 0.16 -4.83 29.66
CA ASN A 414 1.06 -4.42 30.73
C ASN A 414 2.36 -3.89 30.09
N ASP A 415 2.75 -2.69 30.45
CA ASP A 415 3.96 -2.00 29.98
C ASP A 415 4.91 -1.76 31.14
N GLN A 416 6.12 -2.34 31.05
CA GLN A 416 7.23 -2.14 32.00
C GLN A 416 8.28 -1.25 31.36
N PRO A 417 8.66 -0.10 31.97
CA PRO A 417 9.69 0.77 31.40
C PRO A 417 11.02 0.05 31.26
N ALA A 418 11.74 0.36 30.18
CA ALA A 418 13.00 -0.27 29.82
C ALA A 418 13.97 0.75 29.22
N GLY A 419 15.26 0.42 29.23
CA GLY A 419 16.31 1.35 28.81
C GLY A 419 16.40 2.52 29.79
N MET A 420 16.30 3.74 29.25
CA MET A 420 16.35 4.96 30.06
C MET A 420 14.96 5.45 30.49
N LEU A 421 13.90 4.76 30.13
CA LEU A 421 12.53 5.13 30.53
C LEU A 421 12.30 4.72 31.98
N GLN A 422 11.72 5.62 32.75
CA GLN A 422 11.28 5.39 34.12
C GLN A 422 9.93 6.05 34.34
N TYR A 423 9.09 5.46 35.23
CA TYR A 423 7.81 6.00 35.65
C TYR A 423 7.89 6.46 37.08
N TRP A 424 7.89 7.78 37.27
CA TRP A 424 7.87 8.38 38.61
C TRP A 424 6.53 9.05 38.83
N LYS A 425 5.76 8.55 39.82
CA LYS A 425 4.53 9.20 40.22
C LYS A 425 4.79 10.58 40.79
N ASN A 426 3.90 11.52 40.48
CA ASN A 426 3.87 12.83 41.13
C ASN A 426 3.68 12.66 42.65
N ASN A 427 4.36 13.48 43.48
CA ASN A 427 4.30 13.38 44.91
C ASN A 427 2.94 13.82 45.50
N GLY A 428 2.07 14.46 44.68
CA GLY A 428 0.73 14.94 45.09
C GLY A 428 0.74 16.22 45.91
N THR A 429 1.89 16.77 46.29
CA THR A 429 2.01 17.96 47.14
C THR A 429 2.60 19.15 46.41
N THR A 430 3.67 18.94 45.67
CA THR A 430 4.37 19.98 44.89
C THR A 430 4.35 19.61 43.44
N PRO A 431 3.58 20.30 42.60
CA PRO A 431 3.52 19.98 41.16
C PRO A 431 4.88 20.08 40.50
N GLY A 432 5.30 19.01 39.81
CA GLY A 432 6.46 18.99 38.94
C GLY A 432 7.82 18.99 39.61
N GLU A 433 7.88 19.04 40.94
CA GLU A 433 9.16 18.92 41.65
C GLU A 433 9.49 17.45 41.91
N TRP A 434 10.71 17.07 41.61
CA TRP A 434 11.22 15.77 41.99
C TRP A 434 11.72 15.84 43.44
N ASP A 435 11.18 15.00 44.30
CA ASP A 435 11.62 14.85 45.68
C ASP A 435 11.60 13.36 46.10
N GLU A 436 12.08 13.08 47.32
CA GLU A 436 12.12 11.71 47.87
C GLU A 436 10.73 11.08 48.08
N LYS A 437 9.64 11.85 47.98
CA LYS A 437 8.26 11.37 48.05
C LYS A 437 7.73 10.85 46.71
N ASN A 438 8.40 11.12 45.62
CA ASN A 438 8.04 10.55 44.32
C ASN A 438 8.22 9.03 44.37
N THR A 439 7.22 8.31 43.89
CA THR A 439 7.22 6.84 43.91
C THR A 439 7.56 6.30 42.56
N LEU A 440 8.57 5.41 42.49
CA LEU A 440 8.89 4.66 41.27
C LEU A 440 7.81 3.62 41.01
N VAL A 441 7.28 3.62 39.78
CA VAL A 441 6.28 2.68 39.29
C VAL A 441 6.95 1.69 38.35
N HIS A 442 6.75 0.41 38.58
CA HIS A 442 7.43 -0.64 37.84
C HIS A 442 6.73 -1.02 36.53
N ASP A 443 5.41 -0.78 36.44
CA ASP A 443 4.61 -1.11 35.26
C ASP A 443 3.28 -0.34 35.26
N ILE A 444 2.61 -0.39 34.12
CA ILE A 444 1.24 0.11 33.92
C ILE A 444 0.44 -1.01 33.28
N THR A 445 -0.72 -1.29 33.85
CA THR A 445 -1.68 -2.24 33.28
C THR A 445 -2.92 -1.52 32.79
N THR A 446 -3.32 -1.80 31.54
CA THR A 446 -4.57 -1.31 30.96
C THR A 446 -5.42 -2.45 30.42
N THR A 447 -6.73 -2.31 30.55
CA THR A 447 -7.72 -3.15 29.88
C THR A 447 -8.60 -2.24 29.03
N GLU A 448 -8.73 -2.55 27.76
CA GLU A 448 -9.26 -1.61 26.77
C GLU A 448 -10.28 -2.29 25.86
N LEU A 449 -11.31 -1.52 25.50
CA LEU A 449 -12.24 -1.85 24.43
C LEU A 449 -12.13 -0.77 23.36
N GLY A 450 -11.90 -1.17 22.12
CA GLY A 450 -11.75 -0.25 20.99
C GLY A 450 -12.73 -0.56 19.87
N LEU A 451 -13.25 0.49 19.25
CA LEU A 451 -14.05 0.40 18.03
C LEU A 451 -13.46 1.35 16.99
N THR A 452 -13.17 0.83 15.80
CA THR A 452 -12.72 1.63 14.66
C THR A 452 -13.69 1.44 13.50
N LEU A 453 -14.20 2.55 12.99
CA LEU A 453 -14.99 2.63 11.77
C LEU A 453 -14.14 3.22 10.66
N ARG A 454 -14.13 2.59 9.49
CA ARG A 454 -13.42 3.09 8.32
C ARG A 454 -14.36 3.07 7.11
N TYR A 455 -14.34 4.14 6.34
CA TYR A 455 -15.09 4.27 5.09
C TYR A 455 -14.18 4.76 3.98
N ALA A 456 -14.04 3.98 2.91
CA ALA A 456 -13.22 4.28 1.75
C ALA A 456 -13.99 3.92 0.45
N PRO A 457 -14.94 4.77 0.03
CA PRO A 457 -15.77 4.49 -1.13
C PRO A 457 -14.93 4.44 -2.41
N GLY A 458 -15.14 3.39 -3.20
CA GLY A 458 -14.42 3.16 -4.46
C GLY A 458 -13.00 2.60 -4.28
N GLU A 459 -12.58 2.24 -3.08
CA GLU A 459 -11.34 1.51 -2.85
C GLU A 459 -11.51 0.04 -3.28
N THR A 460 -10.56 -0.45 -4.08
CA THR A 460 -10.53 -1.83 -4.56
C THR A 460 -9.15 -2.43 -4.36
N PHE A 461 -9.08 -3.75 -4.22
CA PHE A 461 -7.85 -4.47 -3.95
C PHE A 461 -7.73 -5.69 -4.84
N VAL A 462 -6.48 -6.08 -5.12
CA VAL A 462 -6.11 -7.39 -5.64
C VAL A 462 -5.37 -8.14 -4.54
N ASN A 463 -5.81 -9.37 -4.27
CA ASN A 463 -5.15 -10.24 -3.30
C ASN A 463 -3.98 -10.97 -3.97
N THR A 464 -2.82 -10.94 -3.35
CA THR A 464 -1.64 -11.71 -3.72
C THR A 464 -1.29 -12.69 -2.60
N LYS A 465 -0.31 -13.56 -2.81
CA LYS A 465 0.11 -14.56 -1.80
C LYS A 465 0.48 -13.95 -0.45
N GLN A 466 1.11 -12.77 -0.44
CA GLN A 466 1.66 -12.19 0.78
C GLN A 466 0.91 -10.97 1.27
N ARG A 467 0.18 -10.30 0.38
CA ARG A 467 -0.52 -9.07 0.71
C ARG A 467 -1.68 -8.78 -0.25
N ARG A 468 -2.47 -7.81 0.12
CA ARG A 468 -3.41 -7.17 -0.79
C ARG A 468 -2.83 -5.86 -1.32
N VAL A 469 -2.98 -5.62 -2.61
CA VAL A 469 -2.50 -4.43 -3.30
C VAL A 469 -3.69 -3.54 -3.64
N PRO A 470 -3.71 -2.26 -3.22
CA PRO A 470 -4.79 -1.36 -3.61
C PRO A 470 -4.68 -1.00 -5.09
N VAL A 471 -5.78 -1.15 -5.83
CA VAL A 471 -5.89 -0.76 -7.24
C VAL A 471 -6.27 0.71 -7.36
N SER A 472 -7.22 1.17 -6.54
CA SER A 472 -7.61 2.57 -6.49
C SER A 472 -6.85 3.31 -5.39
N LEU A 473 -5.91 4.18 -5.80
CA LEU A 473 -5.03 4.94 -4.89
C LEU A 473 -5.61 6.30 -4.47
N ASP A 474 -6.71 6.73 -5.05
CA ASP A 474 -7.30 8.07 -4.89
C ASP A 474 -8.67 8.07 -4.20
N ALA A 475 -9.15 6.90 -3.76
CA ALA A 475 -10.33 6.81 -2.93
C ALA A 475 -10.14 7.62 -1.64
N PRO A 476 -11.11 8.48 -1.26
CA PRO A 476 -11.06 9.14 0.03
C PRO A 476 -11.17 8.08 1.14
N THR A 477 -10.42 8.25 2.22
CA THR A 477 -10.48 7.35 3.37
C THR A 477 -10.82 8.16 4.61
N PHE A 478 -11.87 7.77 5.30
CA PHE A 478 -12.31 8.33 6.56
C PHE A 478 -12.14 7.26 7.63
N THR A 479 -11.55 7.61 8.76
CA THR A 479 -11.39 6.69 9.89
C THR A 479 -11.80 7.41 11.18
N LEU A 480 -12.58 6.73 12.01
CA LEU A 480 -12.94 7.18 13.34
C LEU A 480 -12.72 6.02 14.30
N SER A 481 -11.96 6.24 15.36
CA SER A 481 -11.72 5.25 16.40
C SER A 481 -12.04 5.82 17.78
N HIS A 482 -12.58 4.97 18.64
CA HIS A 482 -12.80 5.26 20.03
C HIS A 482 -12.35 4.09 20.89
N THR A 483 -11.52 4.37 21.89
CA THR A 483 -10.99 3.38 22.83
C THR A 483 -11.35 3.77 24.23
N VAL A 484 -11.90 2.82 24.99
CA VAL A 484 -12.27 2.97 26.40
C VAL A 484 -11.34 2.11 27.24
N GLY A 485 -10.66 2.73 28.21
CA GLY A 485 -9.91 2.03 29.25
C GLY A 485 -10.81 1.74 30.44
N LEU A 486 -10.71 0.54 31.00
CA LEU A 486 -11.56 0.02 32.07
C LEU A 486 -10.75 -0.23 33.33
N LYS A 487 -10.87 0.65 34.32
CA LYS A 487 -10.24 0.47 35.64
C LYS A 487 -10.90 -0.67 36.42
N GLY A 488 -10.07 -1.52 37.04
CA GLY A 488 -10.51 -2.65 37.87
C GLY A 488 -10.81 -3.93 37.05
N VAL A 489 -10.96 -3.87 35.76
CA VAL A 489 -11.16 -5.06 34.93
C VAL A 489 -9.81 -5.69 34.64
N LEU A 490 -9.62 -6.97 34.97
CA LEU A 490 -8.36 -7.72 34.81
C LEU A 490 -7.11 -6.97 35.35
N GLY A 491 -7.27 -6.13 36.39
CA GLY A 491 -6.17 -5.35 36.93
C GLY A 491 -5.89 -4.04 36.20
N GLY A 492 -6.74 -3.62 35.26
CA GLY A 492 -6.63 -2.30 34.60
C GLY A 492 -6.62 -1.16 35.63
N GLU A 493 -5.68 -0.23 35.53
CA GLU A 493 -5.43 0.80 36.52
C GLU A 493 -6.14 2.13 36.20
N TYR A 494 -6.46 2.37 34.91
CA TYR A 494 -6.96 3.66 34.46
C TYR A 494 -8.29 3.56 33.73
N ASN A 495 -9.19 4.51 34.02
CA ASN A 495 -10.35 4.79 33.19
C ASN A 495 -9.97 5.89 32.20
N PHE A 496 -10.15 5.64 30.91
CA PHE A 496 -9.92 6.66 29.91
C PHE A 496 -10.80 6.48 28.67
N ASN A 497 -10.95 7.56 27.92
CA ASN A 497 -11.63 7.60 26.64
C ASN A 497 -10.71 8.33 25.65
N LEU A 498 -10.28 7.62 24.62
CA LEU A 498 -9.45 8.13 23.55
C LEU A 498 -10.25 8.11 22.25
N THR A 499 -10.43 9.28 21.64
CA THR A 499 -11.09 9.40 20.33
C THR A 499 -10.07 9.90 19.30
N GLU A 500 -9.97 9.24 18.16
CA GLU A 500 -9.12 9.65 17.05
C GLU A 500 -9.90 9.63 15.75
N ALA A 501 -9.66 10.61 14.89
CA ALA A 501 -10.24 10.69 13.55
C ALA A 501 -9.17 11.00 12.51
N SER A 502 -9.33 10.47 11.30
CA SER A 502 -8.46 10.81 10.18
C SER A 502 -9.19 10.85 8.84
N ILE A 503 -8.73 11.73 7.97
CA ILE A 503 -9.19 11.86 6.60
C ILE A 503 -7.97 11.85 5.70
N ARG A 504 -8.00 11.02 4.66
CA ARG A 504 -6.99 11.01 3.60
C ARG A 504 -7.66 11.16 2.25
N LYS A 505 -7.07 12.01 1.36
CA LYS A 505 -7.53 12.19 -0.02
C LYS A 505 -6.35 12.52 -0.93
N ARG A 506 -6.35 11.92 -2.13
CA ARG A 506 -5.46 12.28 -3.23
C ARG A 506 -6.22 13.11 -4.26
N PHE A 507 -5.59 14.19 -4.71
CA PHE A 507 -6.05 15.04 -5.81
C PHE A 507 -5.05 14.95 -6.95
N TRP A 508 -5.55 14.82 -8.16
CA TRP A 508 -4.76 14.80 -9.37
C TRP A 508 -4.95 16.12 -10.12
N PHE A 509 -3.86 16.70 -10.58
CA PHE A 509 -3.82 17.96 -11.34
C PHE A 509 -3.33 17.72 -12.78
N GLY A 510 -3.79 16.66 -13.43
CA GLY A 510 -3.37 16.25 -14.76
C GLY A 510 -1.85 16.11 -14.85
N SER A 511 -1.22 16.80 -15.81
CA SER A 511 0.24 16.78 -16.00
C SER A 511 1.05 17.44 -14.88
N TRP A 512 0.41 18.15 -13.93
CA TRP A 512 1.06 18.81 -12.80
C TRP A 512 1.21 17.89 -11.58
N GLY A 513 0.83 16.64 -11.73
CA GLY A 513 1.05 15.63 -10.71
C GLY A 513 -0.10 15.48 -9.71
N LYS A 514 0.23 15.19 -8.46
CA LYS A 514 -0.74 14.81 -7.42
C LYS A 514 -0.42 15.45 -6.08
N LEU A 515 -1.47 15.76 -5.32
CA LEU A 515 -1.41 16.21 -3.94
C LEU A 515 -2.09 15.18 -3.03
N ASP A 516 -1.34 14.62 -2.11
CA ASP A 516 -1.87 13.79 -1.02
C ASP A 516 -2.09 14.67 0.20
N ILE A 517 -3.30 14.64 0.74
CA ILE A 517 -3.71 15.35 1.96
C ILE A 517 -4.09 14.32 3.00
N THR A 518 -3.50 14.43 4.20
CA THR A 518 -3.92 13.67 5.37
C THR A 518 -4.13 14.62 6.53
N ALA A 519 -5.32 14.61 7.11
CA ALA A 519 -5.64 15.33 8.34
C ALA A 519 -5.98 14.31 9.44
N ARG A 520 -5.49 14.54 10.65
CA ARG A 520 -5.78 13.74 11.85
C ARG A 520 -6.12 14.62 13.03
N ALA A 521 -6.97 14.12 13.90
CA ALA A 521 -7.24 14.74 15.19
C ALA A 521 -7.42 13.66 16.24
N GLY A 522 -7.04 13.96 17.49
CA GLY A 522 -7.23 13.05 18.60
C GLY A 522 -7.45 13.79 19.91
N ALA A 523 -8.21 13.16 20.79
CA ALA A 523 -8.49 13.68 22.14
C ALA A 523 -8.52 12.55 23.17
N GLN A 524 -7.67 12.70 24.19
CA GLN A 524 -7.74 11.95 25.44
C GLN A 524 -8.60 12.75 26.42
N TRP A 525 -9.75 12.19 26.78
CA TRP A 525 -10.77 12.94 27.54
C TRP A 525 -10.53 12.92 29.02
N ASN A 526 -9.81 11.93 29.56
CA ASN A 526 -9.62 11.70 30.98
C ASN A 526 -8.26 12.20 31.48
N THR A 527 -8.08 12.19 32.77
CA THR A 527 -6.78 12.39 33.42
C THR A 527 -6.04 11.07 33.42
N VAL A 528 -4.86 11.07 32.76
CA VAL A 528 -4.03 9.87 32.55
C VAL A 528 -2.55 10.22 32.65
N PRO A 529 -1.67 9.28 33.03
CA PRO A 529 -0.22 9.48 32.95
C PRO A 529 0.28 9.54 31.50
N PHE A 530 1.48 10.11 31.32
CA PHE A 530 2.02 10.39 29.98
C PHE A 530 2.06 9.19 29.02
N PRO A 531 2.25 7.92 29.45
CA PRO A 531 2.24 6.80 28.50
C PRO A 531 0.89 6.58 27.79
N LEU A 532 -0.19 7.09 28.36
CA LEU A 532 -1.55 7.01 27.82
C LEU A 532 -2.00 8.27 27.07
N LEU A 533 -1.13 9.27 26.94
CA LEU A 533 -1.38 10.48 26.15
C LEU A 533 -1.21 10.25 24.66
N ASN A 534 -1.69 11.21 23.86
CA ASN A 534 -1.47 11.26 22.43
C ASN A 534 -0.03 11.69 22.14
N LEU A 535 0.65 10.90 21.31
CA LEU A 535 2.00 11.19 20.83
C LEU A 535 1.94 11.58 19.36
N PRO A 536 2.79 12.52 18.91
CA PRO A 536 2.97 12.79 17.48
C PRO A 536 3.43 11.53 16.75
N MET A 537 2.95 11.35 15.52
CA MET A 537 3.42 10.27 14.66
C MET A 537 4.85 10.56 14.16
N ALA A 538 5.87 10.29 14.97
CA ALA A 538 7.26 10.58 14.66
C ALA A 538 7.95 9.40 13.94
N ASN A 539 8.68 9.70 12.88
CA ASN A 539 9.56 8.76 12.20
C ASN A 539 10.99 8.88 12.75
N LEU A 540 11.40 7.90 13.54
CA LEU A 540 12.73 7.88 14.16
C LEU A 540 13.82 7.23 13.26
N SER A 541 13.45 6.76 12.05
CA SER A 541 14.35 6.14 11.09
C SER A 541 14.82 7.14 10.02
N TYR A 542 16.03 6.90 9.47
CA TYR A 542 16.44 7.55 8.23
C TYR A 542 15.52 7.17 7.05
N ILE A 543 14.88 6.00 7.11
CA ILE A 543 13.92 5.55 6.09
C ILE A 543 12.52 6.01 6.45
N THR A 544 11.93 6.87 5.62
CA THR A 544 10.54 7.30 5.73
C THR A 544 9.63 6.26 5.11
N GLN A 545 8.61 5.82 5.85
CA GLN A 545 7.67 4.78 5.41
C GLN A 545 6.33 5.35 4.90
N ASN A 546 5.97 6.53 5.35
CA ASN A 546 4.71 7.19 4.97
C ASN A 546 4.88 8.71 4.88
N ASN A 547 3.90 9.37 4.27
CA ASN A 547 3.93 10.82 4.05
C ASN A 547 3.49 11.65 5.26
N GLU A 548 2.91 11.01 6.27
CA GLU A 548 2.25 11.69 7.41
C GLU A 548 3.17 11.84 8.62
N SER A 549 4.15 10.94 8.78
CA SER A 549 5.04 10.96 9.93
C SER A 549 5.98 12.16 9.92
N PHE A 550 6.11 12.80 11.08
CA PHE A 550 7.08 13.86 11.31
C PHE A 550 8.50 13.28 11.35
N ASN A 551 9.41 13.89 10.60
CA ASN A 551 10.75 13.38 10.39
C ASN A 551 11.82 14.02 11.28
N LEU A 552 11.47 15.04 12.07
CA LEU A 552 12.38 15.76 12.97
C LEU A 552 11.84 15.89 14.40
N ILE A 553 10.71 15.25 14.72
CA ILE A 553 10.24 15.07 16.09
C ILE A 553 10.94 13.84 16.67
N ASP A 554 11.51 13.98 17.87
CA ASP A 554 12.16 12.89 18.58
C ASP A 554 11.16 12.00 19.34
N ASN A 555 11.66 10.89 19.91
CA ASN A 555 10.86 9.95 20.69
C ASN A 555 10.21 10.65 21.87
N MET A 556 8.86 10.64 21.94
CA MET A 556 8.07 11.29 22.98
C MET A 556 8.36 12.80 23.18
N GLU A 557 8.89 13.51 22.19
CA GLU A 557 9.26 14.91 22.31
C GLU A 557 8.09 15.82 22.71
N PHE A 558 6.89 15.56 22.19
CA PHE A 558 5.68 16.30 22.55
C PHE A 558 4.63 15.37 23.13
N LEU A 559 4.02 15.80 24.25
CA LEU A 559 2.93 15.09 24.92
C LEU A 559 1.67 15.95 24.84
N ASN A 560 0.59 15.35 24.34
CA ASN A 560 -0.66 16.07 24.12
C ASN A 560 -1.85 15.24 24.60
N ASP A 561 -2.84 15.87 25.21
CA ASP A 561 -4.14 15.25 25.43
C ASP A 561 -5.10 15.53 24.26
N ARG A 562 -4.87 16.59 23.48
CA ARG A 562 -5.59 16.90 22.25
C ARG A 562 -4.61 17.34 21.17
N TYR A 563 -4.87 16.92 19.95
CA TYR A 563 -4.07 17.34 18.80
C TYR A 563 -4.90 17.40 17.52
N ALA A 564 -4.44 18.21 16.58
CA ALA A 564 -4.83 18.19 15.18
C ALA A 564 -3.56 18.28 14.34
N SER A 565 -3.47 17.47 13.29
CA SER A 565 -2.32 17.46 12.38
C SER A 565 -2.76 17.46 10.93
N LEU A 566 -1.93 18.07 10.07
CA LEU A 566 -2.11 18.14 8.63
C LEU A 566 -0.80 17.79 7.93
N ALA A 567 -0.85 16.86 7.01
CA ALA A 567 0.25 16.49 6.14
C ALA A 567 -0.15 16.70 4.67
N LEU A 568 0.64 17.48 3.96
CA LEU A 568 0.52 17.77 2.54
C LEU A 568 1.75 17.22 1.83
N SER A 569 1.55 16.41 0.79
CA SER A 569 2.63 15.86 -0.03
C SER A 569 2.32 16.11 -1.50
N TYR A 570 3.05 17.00 -2.15
CA TYR A 570 2.87 17.36 -3.55
C TYR A 570 3.99 16.76 -4.41
N ASP A 571 3.61 15.90 -5.31
CA ASP A 571 4.45 15.27 -6.33
C ASP A 571 4.17 15.92 -7.68
N MET A 572 5.14 16.67 -8.22
CA MET A 572 4.99 17.40 -9.49
C MET A 572 5.29 16.56 -10.75
N ASN A 573 5.53 15.26 -10.61
CA ASN A 573 5.82 14.38 -11.75
C ASN A 573 7.02 14.79 -12.63
N GLY A 574 7.99 15.54 -12.10
CA GLY A 574 9.12 16.03 -12.86
C GLY A 574 8.80 17.27 -13.72
N LYS A 575 7.69 17.96 -13.47
CA LYS A 575 7.24 19.09 -14.29
C LYS A 575 8.27 20.23 -14.39
N LEU A 576 9.03 20.47 -13.32
CA LEU A 576 10.13 21.44 -13.33
C LEU A 576 11.41 20.82 -13.87
N PHE A 577 11.80 19.66 -13.38
CA PHE A 577 13.07 19.03 -13.74
C PHE A 577 13.14 18.59 -15.21
N ASN A 578 12.03 18.21 -15.81
CA ASN A 578 11.95 17.88 -17.23
C ASN A 578 12.16 19.09 -18.16
N ARG A 579 12.14 20.32 -17.64
CA ARG A 579 12.47 21.54 -18.40
C ARG A 579 13.96 21.88 -18.36
N ILE A 580 14.74 21.26 -17.47
CA ILE A 580 16.17 21.49 -17.32
C ILE A 580 16.93 20.44 -18.16
N PRO A 581 17.69 20.82 -19.23
CA PRO A 581 18.23 19.90 -20.23
C PRO A 581 19.07 18.74 -19.69
N LEU A 582 19.88 18.95 -18.66
CA LEU A 582 20.71 17.91 -18.04
C LEU A 582 19.92 17.04 -17.08
N ILE A 583 19.09 17.64 -16.20
CA ILE A 583 18.32 16.94 -15.19
C ILE A 583 17.26 16.04 -15.83
N LYS A 584 16.64 16.48 -16.92
CA LYS A 584 15.64 15.68 -17.63
C LYS A 584 16.17 14.32 -18.11
N LYS A 585 17.50 14.20 -18.39
CA LYS A 585 18.12 12.95 -18.79
C LYS A 585 18.20 11.94 -17.63
N LEU A 586 18.25 12.44 -16.39
CA LEU A 586 18.27 11.63 -15.17
C LEU A 586 16.89 11.12 -14.79
N LYS A 587 15.82 11.67 -15.38
CA LYS A 587 14.42 11.38 -15.06
C LYS A 587 14.08 11.59 -13.59
N TRP A 588 14.83 12.47 -12.93
CA TRP A 588 14.55 12.86 -11.55
C TRP A 588 13.26 13.68 -11.48
N ARG A 589 12.57 13.56 -10.36
CA ARG A 589 11.29 14.24 -10.13
C ARG A 589 11.31 14.94 -8.79
N GLU A 590 10.68 16.08 -8.73
CA GLU A 590 10.59 16.90 -7.53
C GLU A 590 9.36 16.57 -6.69
N MET A 591 9.52 16.74 -5.39
CA MET A 591 8.47 16.54 -4.39
C MET A 591 8.60 17.58 -3.28
N PHE A 592 7.47 18.08 -2.81
CA PHE A 592 7.37 19.02 -1.71
C PHE A 592 6.43 18.49 -0.65
N ARG A 593 6.82 18.62 0.61
CA ARG A 593 5.95 18.22 1.73
C ARG A 593 5.94 19.29 2.81
N ILE A 594 4.78 19.46 3.42
CA ILE A 594 4.59 20.28 4.62
C ILE A 594 3.80 19.45 5.60
N ARG A 595 4.28 19.39 6.84
CA ARG A 595 3.60 18.71 7.94
C ARG A 595 3.49 19.67 9.10
N GLY A 596 2.29 19.76 9.65
CA GLY A 596 2.02 20.61 10.80
C GLY A 596 1.21 19.85 11.84
N MET A 597 1.43 20.16 13.11
CA MET A 597 0.65 19.67 14.22
C MET A 597 0.44 20.78 15.24
N TRP A 598 -0.77 20.90 15.67
CA TRP A 598 -1.15 21.68 16.82
C TRP A 598 -1.61 20.73 17.93
N GLY A 599 -1.02 20.87 19.10
CA GLY A 599 -1.30 20.02 20.25
C GLY A 599 -1.44 20.84 21.52
N THR A 600 -2.18 20.31 22.48
CA THR A 600 -2.34 20.90 23.80
C THR A 600 -2.22 19.83 24.88
N LEU A 601 -1.73 20.22 26.03
CA LEU A 601 -1.79 19.42 27.25
C LEU A 601 -2.49 20.26 28.33
N THR A 602 -3.69 19.83 28.68
CA THR A 602 -4.45 20.53 29.73
C THR A 602 -3.81 20.35 31.13
N ASP A 603 -4.01 21.29 31.99
CA ASP A 603 -3.39 21.28 33.33
C ASP A 603 -3.70 20.00 34.14
N LYS A 604 -4.86 19.37 33.92
CA LYS A 604 -5.24 18.09 34.57
C LYS A 604 -4.31 16.92 34.18
N ASN A 605 -3.66 16.96 33.03
CA ASN A 605 -2.75 15.93 32.52
C ASN A 605 -1.28 16.34 32.60
N ASN A 606 -1.01 17.56 33.06
CA ASN A 606 0.33 18.09 33.20
C ASN A 606 0.82 17.93 34.67
N PRO A 607 1.81 17.03 34.93
CA PRO A 607 2.29 16.82 36.31
C PRO A 607 2.98 18.05 36.89
N TYR A 608 3.41 19.01 36.06
CA TYR A 608 4.02 20.27 36.48
C TYR A 608 3.01 21.35 36.87
N LYS A 609 1.71 21.09 36.71
CA LYS A 609 0.61 22.00 37.08
C LYS A 609 -0.44 21.35 37.95
N SER A 610 -0.44 20.02 37.99
CA SER A 610 -1.42 19.23 38.80
C SER A 610 -0.74 18.47 39.91
N SER A 611 -1.32 18.49 41.06
CA SER A 611 -0.91 17.69 42.24
C SER A 611 -1.47 16.26 42.22
N ASN A 612 -2.14 15.84 41.16
CA ASN A 612 -2.70 14.50 41.05
C ASN A 612 -1.57 13.45 41.07
N SER A 613 -1.59 12.58 42.07
CA SER A 613 -0.59 11.51 42.26
C SER A 613 -0.69 10.35 41.24
N ASP A 614 -1.76 10.29 40.45
CA ASP A 614 -1.88 9.32 39.38
C ASP A 614 -1.10 9.73 38.10
N LEU A 615 -0.61 10.96 38.04
CA LEU A 615 0.24 11.45 36.97
C LEU A 615 1.69 11.04 37.20
N PHE A 616 2.40 10.88 36.09
CA PHE A 616 3.85 10.63 36.10
C PHE A 616 4.61 11.86 35.62
N LEU A 617 5.74 12.13 36.28
CA LEU A 617 6.72 13.12 35.80
C LEU A 617 7.17 12.76 34.39
N PHE A 618 7.43 13.76 33.55
CA PHE A 618 7.86 13.50 32.19
C PHE A 618 9.19 12.75 32.15
N PRO A 619 9.43 11.94 31.11
CA PRO A 619 10.70 11.24 30.95
C PRO A 619 11.88 12.21 30.99
N MET A 620 12.93 11.84 31.68
CA MET A 620 14.14 12.63 31.84
C MET A 620 15.35 11.96 31.21
N ARG A 621 16.29 12.78 30.76
CA ARG A 621 17.65 12.37 30.37
C ARG A 621 18.62 13.41 30.93
N ASP A 622 19.65 12.95 31.64
CA ASP A 622 20.67 13.82 32.24
C ASP A 622 20.09 14.97 33.10
N GLY A 623 19.00 14.67 33.84
CA GLY A 623 18.31 15.62 34.72
C GLY A 623 17.41 16.64 34.01
N MET A 624 17.24 16.54 32.69
CA MET A 624 16.35 17.40 31.91
C MET A 624 15.18 16.61 31.30
N PRO A 625 13.95 17.16 31.31
CA PRO A 625 12.82 16.53 30.62
C PRO A 625 13.10 16.38 29.11
N THR A 626 12.84 15.20 28.58
CA THR A 626 12.92 14.93 27.14
C THR A 626 11.61 15.22 26.40
N SER A 627 10.54 15.42 27.15
CA SER A 627 9.21 15.72 26.62
C SER A 627 8.81 17.15 26.94
N HIS A 628 8.09 17.76 26.00
CA HIS A 628 7.66 19.16 26.07
C HIS A 628 6.17 19.30 25.85
N VAL A 629 5.61 20.38 26.38
CA VAL A 629 4.23 20.78 26.12
C VAL A 629 4.23 21.83 25.01
N MET A 630 3.36 21.65 24.03
CA MET A 630 3.20 22.61 22.95
C MET A 630 2.49 23.88 23.47
N GLY A 631 2.96 25.04 22.99
CA GLY A 631 2.30 26.33 23.21
C GLY A 631 1.22 26.62 22.15
N HIS A 632 0.97 27.90 21.93
CA HIS A 632 0.01 28.35 20.91
C HIS A 632 0.52 28.18 19.47
N THR A 633 1.83 28.07 19.28
CA THR A 633 2.45 27.91 17.97
C THR A 633 2.37 26.45 17.53
N PRO A 634 1.89 26.11 16.32
CA PRO A 634 1.93 24.77 15.83
C PRO A 634 3.38 24.32 15.55
N TYR A 635 3.66 23.03 15.71
CA TYR A 635 4.87 22.43 15.16
C TYR A 635 4.74 22.35 13.65
N VAL A 636 5.76 22.79 12.92
CA VAL A 636 5.77 22.75 11.46
C VAL A 636 7.13 22.29 10.98
N GLU A 637 7.13 21.35 10.06
CA GLU A 637 8.30 20.96 9.25
C GLU A 637 7.94 20.98 7.76
N ALA A 638 8.90 21.39 6.94
CA ALA A 638 8.78 21.35 5.49
C ALA A 638 9.94 20.55 4.89
N SER A 639 9.69 19.90 3.76
CA SER A 639 10.75 19.17 3.05
C SER A 639 10.66 19.40 1.55
N VAL A 640 11.84 19.35 0.92
CA VAL A 640 12.02 19.27 -0.51
C VAL A 640 12.73 17.96 -0.82
N GLY A 641 12.25 17.25 -1.83
CA GLY A 641 12.77 15.95 -2.17
C GLY A 641 12.95 15.76 -3.66
N ILE A 642 13.88 14.87 -3.97
CA ILE A 642 14.09 14.33 -5.31
C ILE A 642 13.78 12.85 -5.24
N TYR A 643 12.90 12.40 -6.07
CA TYR A 643 12.62 10.97 -6.19
C TYR A 643 12.93 10.46 -7.59
N ASN A 644 12.82 9.14 -7.75
CA ASN A 644 13.20 8.46 -8.98
C ASN A 644 14.72 8.39 -9.23
N ILE A 645 15.55 8.55 -8.22
CA ILE A 645 16.98 8.35 -8.33
C ILE A 645 17.22 6.84 -8.52
N PHE A 646 17.86 6.48 -9.64
CA PHE A 646 18.03 5.07 -10.07
C PHE A 646 16.72 4.26 -10.09
N LYS A 647 15.57 4.93 -10.31
CA LYS A 647 14.21 4.35 -10.34
C LYS A 647 13.67 3.80 -8.99
N LEU A 648 14.44 3.93 -7.91
CA LEU A 648 14.13 3.31 -6.61
C LEU A 648 14.25 4.27 -5.43
N LEU A 649 15.27 5.12 -5.45
CA LEU A 649 15.64 5.91 -4.29
C LEU A 649 14.96 7.28 -4.34
N HIS A 650 14.46 7.69 -3.17
CA HIS A 650 13.99 9.03 -2.90
C HIS A 650 14.89 9.62 -1.81
N ILE A 651 15.25 10.87 -1.97
CA ILE A 651 16.02 11.63 -0.98
C ILE A 651 15.26 12.92 -0.71
N GLU A 652 14.98 13.19 0.55
CA GLU A 652 14.37 14.45 0.96
C GLU A 652 15.20 15.14 2.04
N TYR A 653 15.35 16.44 1.93
CA TYR A 653 15.85 17.28 3.00
C TYR A 653 14.68 17.89 3.74
N VAL A 654 14.63 17.65 5.05
CA VAL A 654 13.58 18.13 5.94
C VAL A 654 14.13 19.25 6.79
N ARG A 655 13.37 20.31 6.95
CA ARG A 655 13.67 21.47 7.81
C ARG A 655 12.54 21.67 8.82
N ARG A 656 12.90 21.76 10.08
CA ARG A 656 12.04 22.15 11.19
C ARG A 656 11.90 23.68 11.18
N LEU A 657 10.68 24.19 11.20
CA LEU A 657 10.40 25.61 11.06
C LEU A 657 10.01 26.29 12.38
N THR A 658 9.49 25.52 13.34
CA THR A 658 9.07 25.99 14.66
C THR A 658 9.71 25.16 15.77
N TYR A 659 9.69 25.64 17.00
CA TYR A 659 10.32 24.97 18.17
C TYR A 659 11.81 24.67 17.96
N THR A 660 12.52 25.55 17.26
CA THR A 660 13.95 25.38 16.94
C THR A 660 14.89 25.77 18.06
N ASP A 661 14.38 26.35 19.11
CA ASP A 661 15.04 26.86 20.33
C ASP A 661 15.11 25.82 21.44
N ILE A 662 14.38 24.71 21.34
CA ILE A 662 14.48 23.60 22.28
C ILE A 662 15.89 23.03 22.23
N PRO A 663 16.57 22.88 23.39
CA PRO A 663 17.93 22.32 23.43
C PRO A 663 18.01 20.91 22.86
N GLY A 664 19.04 20.62 22.07
CA GLY A 664 19.29 19.27 21.55
C GLY A 664 18.46 18.85 20.32
N VAL A 665 17.44 19.62 19.92
CA VAL A 665 16.61 19.27 18.76
C VAL A 665 17.35 19.42 17.44
N LYS A 666 17.08 18.53 16.50
CA LYS A 666 17.61 18.64 15.13
C LYS A 666 16.76 19.61 14.31
N LYS A 667 17.41 20.65 13.79
CA LYS A 667 16.76 21.69 12.98
C LYS A 667 16.58 21.29 11.51
N GLY A 668 17.28 20.25 11.05
CA GLY A 668 17.18 19.73 9.70
C GLY A 668 17.85 18.37 9.58
N GLY A 669 17.53 17.66 8.51
CA GLY A 669 18.10 16.33 8.27
C GLY A 669 17.68 15.76 6.92
N VAL A 670 18.44 14.77 6.47
CA VAL A 670 18.14 14.02 5.24
C VAL A 670 17.39 12.75 5.60
N ARG A 671 16.38 12.42 4.80
CA ARG A 671 15.63 11.17 4.90
C ARG A 671 15.60 10.47 3.55
N PHE A 672 15.46 9.17 3.60
CA PHE A 672 15.44 8.32 2.42
C PHE A 672 14.10 7.58 2.36
N MET A 673 13.68 7.24 1.16
CA MET A 673 12.58 6.32 0.93
C MET A 673 12.99 5.39 -0.21
N ILE A 674 12.80 4.10 -0.04
CA ILE A 674 13.03 3.10 -1.08
C ILE A 674 11.65 2.66 -1.54
N LEU A 675 11.28 3.10 -2.73
CA LEU A 675 9.98 2.82 -3.32
C LEU A 675 10.10 2.75 -4.84
N MET A 676 9.64 1.66 -5.40
CA MET A 676 9.48 1.55 -6.85
C MET A 676 8.21 2.30 -7.27
N ILE A 677 8.37 3.27 -8.17
CA ILE A 677 7.27 4.03 -8.76
C ILE A 677 7.41 3.93 -10.29
N PHE A 678 6.31 3.62 -10.96
CA PHE A 678 6.23 3.62 -12.43
C PHE A 678 6.17 5.03 -13.01
#